data_a98250227897f3db9858c86a6a991c82
#
_entry.id   a98250227897f3db9858c86a6a991c82
#
_cell.length_a   1.000
_cell.length_b   1.000
_cell.length_c   1.000
_cell.angle_alpha   90.00
_cell.angle_beta   90.00
_cell.angle_gamma   90.00
#
_symmetry.space_group_name_H-M   'P 1'
#
loop_
_entity.id
_entity.type
_entity.pdbx_description
1 polymer ?
#
loop_
_entity_poly.entity_id
_entity_poly.type
_entity_poly.pdbx_seq_one_letter_code
_entity_poly.pdbx_strand_id
1 'polypeptide(L)'
;MCYRLARMKQILSALVLGVLLGAGCANVVPPPEVPVCPDEFLFPLVKPEHVYMQTLLANAMGYLKPEHGLVDPASGYPVEGWNQDSERGLYLRSFTQLTAIGEWIEILANIAAGYADNPYISREEALNRLSLAVSTLLADQTDPAVSAKGLLGNFLGFGPAGRIGPLSDEVEKQKFVDAFGEEQAVQIWDALVARKWIFPQQDGSFAKVPRKGEYGDKFFTGELAPFAESNLCAQIMAVLDTRVVQIIFGDNANLTASAAKAFGALRHSSVKADPVAVQLCEQLEQFIARQEEGYCYLYDEPSGIFTFGWNATKDRFAGWEDSNGKWITGRMNYFVNEFRGPLCFVVQRFDFPADAVKNSGFKIKPYRMTDGRDLYTLATWHGSSFQSLGLSLFMQELDAPGWRENLENSVAINLDFSSRNKLPGFLSEAYSGNGVEYTGDIGIPDVAVTDHLRITNAPSLYTLGVAYEVAPDQVEELLSKHWKSIRQLFTGHGPWEGFNTTQNQVIEFQTAAHTLALILGGIGSAEENMQRYLTWQGVTSLSKVQGGESVAVDLLDGPQWISWSSAGDSLESLHWKNGFRLRGDAVRNGAVTVKLPKPVSLSNGALLIHYRAARPLNTVITLAGGPMAFQNEIFVRFDTAEFEKEIRIPLPATPGLENVAELVIRFGDQLAPVPVDLTLSGFEFVP
;
A
#
# COMPACT_ATOMS: atom_id res chain seq x y z
N MET A 1 72.82 -7.34 -30.15
CA MET A 1 71.51 -7.95 -30.51
C MET A 1 70.39 -7.52 -29.59
N CYS A 2 70.62 -7.24 -28.32
CA CYS A 2 69.60 -6.84 -27.34
C CYS A 2 69.04 -5.41 -27.50
N TYR A 3 69.78 -4.48 -28.15
CA TYR A 3 69.31 -3.09 -28.32
C TYR A 3 68.24 -2.90 -29.43
N ARG A 4 68.17 -3.83 -30.40
CA ARG A 4 67.13 -3.80 -31.47
C ARG A 4 65.78 -4.33 -31.05
N LEU A 5 65.72 -5.23 -30.11
CA LEU A 5 64.50 -5.83 -29.61
C LEU A 5 63.73 -4.86 -28.65
N ALA A 6 64.44 -4.04 -27.89
CA ALA A 6 63.80 -3.03 -27.01
C ALA A 6 63.12 -1.89 -27.81
N ARG A 7 63.73 -1.47 -28.95
CA ARG A 7 63.17 -0.42 -29.82
C ARG A 7 61.94 -0.93 -30.63
N MET A 8 61.91 -2.20 -30.99
CA MET A 8 60.74 -2.78 -31.66
C MET A 8 59.54 -2.92 -30.71
N LYS A 9 59.75 -3.23 -29.44
CA LYS A 9 58.66 -3.25 -28.45
C LYS A 9 58.06 -1.88 -28.17
N GLN A 10 58.87 -0.82 -28.14
CA GLN A 10 58.39 0.55 -27.96
C GLN A 10 57.61 1.06 -29.18
N ILE A 11 58.05 0.71 -30.41
CA ILE A 11 57.35 1.11 -31.65
C ILE A 11 56.01 0.32 -31.78
N LEU A 12 55.99 -0.95 -31.41
CA LEU A 12 54.74 -1.73 -31.41
C LEU A 12 53.74 -1.24 -30.36
N SER A 13 54.19 -0.85 -29.16
CA SER A 13 53.35 -0.26 -28.13
C SER A 13 52.81 1.13 -28.54
N ALA A 14 53.61 1.95 -29.25
CA ALA A 14 53.15 3.24 -29.75
C ALA A 14 52.18 3.11 -30.94
N LEU A 15 52.33 2.08 -31.79
CA LEU A 15 51.40 1.81 -32.89
C LEU A 15 50.05 1.23 -32.39
N VAL A 16 50.06 0.40 -31.35
CA VAL A 16 48.83 -0.11 -30.75
C VAL A 16 48.09 0.99 -30.01
N LEU A 17 48.79 1.93 -29.35
CA LEU A 17 48.16 3.09 -28.72
C LEU A 17 47.64 4.10 -29.76
N GLY A 18 48.31 4.26 -30.92
CA GLY A 18 47.89 5.15 -31.99
C GLY A 18 46.68 4.65 -32.79
N VAL A 19 46.49 3.32 -32.90
CA VAL A 19 45.34 2.73 -33.56
C VAL A 19 44.09 2.73 -32.60
N LEU A 20 44.30 2.73 -31.29
CA LEU A 20 43.24 2.88 -30.30
C LEU A 20 42.73 4.33 -30.11
N LEU A 21 43.56 5.34 -30.52
CA LEU A 21 43.15 6.75 -30.45
C LEU A 21 42.53 7.28 -31.74
N GLY A 22 42.52 6.50 -32.82
CA GLY A 22 41.98 6.88 -34.14
C GLY A 22 40.62 6.24 -34.49
N ALA A 23 40.14 5.28 -33.72
CA ALA A 23 38.76 4.79 -33.81
C ALA A 23 37.87 5.73 -32.99
N GLY A 24 37.00 6.48 -33.71
CA GLY A 24 36.16 7.53 -33.15
C GLY A 24 35.55 7.14 -31.80
N CYS A 25 35.44 8.12 -30.94
CA CYS A 25 34.70 8.04 -29.66
C CYS A 25 33.25 7.61 -29.89
N ALA A 26 33.03 6.34 -30.12
CA ALA A 26 31.79 5.73 -29.67
C ALA A 26 31.83 5.89 -28.14
N ASN A 27 30.89 6.63 -27.56
CA ASN A 27 30.65 6.65 -26.13
C ASN A 27 30.45 5.20 -25.68
N VAL A 28 31.54 4.54 -25.33
CA VAL A 28 31.46 3.27 -24.59
C VAL A 28 30.97 3.70 -23.23
N VAL A 29 29.65 3.63 -23.05
CA VAL A 29 29.02 3.68 -21.72
C VAL A 29 29.77 2.59 -20.94
N PRO A 30 30.48 2.91 -19.86
CA PRO A 30 31.07 1.87 -19.03
C PRO A 30 29.95 0.90 -18.67
N PRO A 31 30.22 -0.42 -18.67
CA PRO A 31 29.23 -1.38 -18.23
C PRO A 31 28.71 -0.92 -16.86
N PRO A 32 27.40 -1.03 -16.59
CA PRO A 32 26.86 -0.64 -15.29
C PRO A 32 27.73 -1.33 -14.24
N GLU A 33 28.20 -0.56 -13.23
CA GLU A 33 28.94 -1.15 -12.11
C GLU A 33 28.02 -2.21 -11.50
N VAL A 34 28.41 -3.47 -11.70
CA VAL A 34 27.70 -4.60 -11.08
C VAL A 34 27.86 -4.42 -9.58
N PRO A 35 26.79 -4.37 -8.81
CA PRO A 35 26.89 -4.25 -7.36
C PRO A 35 27.67 -5.44 -6.82
N VAL A 36 28.64 -5.15 -5.96
CA VAL A 36 29.30 -6.19 -5.18
C VAL A 36 28.37 -6.41 -3.98
N CYS A 37 27.66 -7.56 -3.98
CA CYS A 37 26.91 -7.97 -2.82
C CYS A 37 27.89 -8.12 -1.64
N PRO A 38 27.68 -7.48 -0.51
CA PRO A 38 28.44 -7.78 0.69
C PRO A 38 28.24 -9.27 1.02
N ASP A 39 29.33 -10.04 1.17
CA ASP A 39 29.31 -11.48 1.49
C ASP A 39 28.56 -11.82 2.81
N GLU A 40 28.07 -10.80 3.51
CA GLU A 40 27.52 -10.86 4.87
C GLU A 40 25.98 -10.82 4.92
N PHE A 41 25.28 -10.64 3.78
CA PHE A 41 23.82 -10.56 3.74
C PHE A 41 23.24 -11.69 2.92
N LEU A 42 22.48 -12.55 3.56
CA LEU A 42 21.59 -13.49 2.89
C LEU A 42 20.15 -13.18 3.29
N PHE A 43 19.41 -12.62 2.36
CA PHE A 43 17.97 -12.52 2.48
C PHE A 43 17.36 -13.84 2.03
N PRO A 44 16.63 -14.57 2.91
CA PRO A 44 16.20 -15.93 2.61
C PRO A 44 15.34 -16.07 1.35
N LEU A 45 14.53 -15.04 1.04
CA LEU A 45 13.68 -15.01 -0.15
C LEU A 45 14.45 -14.68 -1.43
N VAL A 46 15.57 -13.95 -1.33
CA VAL A 46 16.24 -13.42 -2.51
C VAL A 46 17.22 -14.41 -3.10
N LYS A 47 17.08 -14.71 -4.40
CA LYS A 47 17.99 -15.61 -5.12
C LYS A 47 19.42 -15.06 -5.05
N PRO A 48 20.45 -15.90 -4.82
CA PRO A 48 21.85 -15.46 -4.73
C PRO A 48 22.36 -14.70 -5.96
N GLU A 49 21.87 -15.03 -7.15
CA GLU A 49 22.21 -14.38 -8.41
C GLU A 49 21.52 -13.02 -8.62
N HIS A 50 20.51 -12.66 -7.82
CA HIS A 50 19.78 -11.40 -7.91
C HIS A 50 20.50 -10.30 -7.12
N VAL A 51 21.65 -9.88 -7.64
CA VAL A 51 22.58 -8.99 -6.95
C VAL A 51 22.05 -7.57 -6.77
N TYR A 52 21.15 -7.10 -7.64
CA TYR A 52 20.57 -5.77 -7.52
C TYR A 52 19.56 -5.72 -6.37
N MET A 53 18.72 -6.74 -6.24
CA MET A 53 17.78 -6.84 -5.14
C MET A 53 18.50 -7.05 -3.80
N GLN A 54 19.51 -7.92 -3.75
CA GLN A 54 20.37 -8.10 -2.58
C GLN A 54 20.97 -6.76 -2.11
N THR A 55 21.50 -5.98 -3.06
CA THR A 55 22.15 -4.69 -2.75
C THR A 55 21.15 -3.63 -2.31
N LEU A 56 19.95 -3.60 -2.89
CA LEU A 56 18.87 -2.70 -2.47
C LEU A 56 18.45 -2.99 -1.02
N LEU A 57 18.22 -4.25 -0.71
CA LEU A 57 17.83 -4.67 0.65
C LEU A 57 18.96 -4.45 1.66
N ALA A 58 20.20 -4.70 1.28
CA ALA A 58 21.36 -4.40 2.13
C ALA A 58 21.44 -2.90 2.46
N ASN A 59 21.12 -2.02 1.50
CA ASN A 59 21.00 -0.59 1.78
C ASN A 59 19.83 -0.28 2.73
N ALA A 60 18.65 -0.87 2.49
CA ALA A 60 17.49 -0.68 3.36
C ALA A 60 17.76 -1.10 4.81
N MET A 61 18.51 -2.18 5.01
CA MET A 61 18.97 -2.65 6.33
C MET A 61 19.85 -1.62 7.08
N GLY A 62 20.37 -0.60 6.38
CA GLY A 62 21.02 0.55 7.04
C GLY A 62 20.12 1.24 8.05
N TYR A 63 18.80 1.09 7.96
CA TYR A 63 17.83 1.57 8.94
C TYR A 63 18.08 0.99 10.36
N LEU A 64 18.58 -0.24 10.46
CA LEU A 64 18.80 -0.94 11.72
C LEU A 64 20.05 -0.44 12.48
N LYS A 65 20.92 0.35 11.83
CA LYS A 65 22.17 0.80 12.43
C LYS A 65 21.93 1.74 13.60
N PRO A 66 22.49 1.44 14.79
CA PRO A 66 22.25 2.24 15.99
C PRO A 66 22.70 3.71 15.87
N GLU A 67 23.80 3.96 15.14
CA GLU A 67 24.40 5.29 14.98
C GLU A 67 23.52 6.28 14.20
N HIS A 68 22.50 5.80 13.50
CA HIS A 68 21.61 6.66 12.71
C HIS A 68 20.44 7.24 13.50
N GLY A 69 20.23 6.80 14.75
CA GLY A 69 19.17 7.33 15.61
C GLY A 69 17.75 7.07 15.10
N LEU A 70 17.58 6.05 14.25
CA LEU A 70 16.28 5.69 13.66
C LEU A 70 15.41 4.83 14.57
N VAL A 71 15.89 4.58 15.79
CA VAL A 71 15.10 3.94 16.86
C VAL A 71 15.17 4.83 18.08
N ASP A 72 14.04 5.20 18.63
CA ASP A 72 13.98 5.95 19.88
C ASP A 72 14.43 5.06 21.04
N PRO A 73 15.51 5.43 21.77
CA PRO A 73 16.10 4.56 22.78
C PRO A 73 15.21 4.39 24.02
N ALA A 74 14.27 5.29 24.26
CA ALA A 74 13.38 5.23 25.42
C ALA A 74 12.19 4.30 25.19
N SER A 75 11.65 4.27 23.97
CA SER A 75 10.48 3.47 23.62
C SER A 75 10.83 2.19 22.85
N GLY A 76 11.97 2.14 22.19
CA GLY A 76 12.32 1.08 21.24
C GLY A 76 11.55 1.16 19.91
N TYR A 77 10.79 2.22 19.67
CA TYR A 77 10.02 2.41 18.44
C TYR A 77 10.86 2.96 17.30
N PRO A 78 10.52 2.63 16.04
CA PRO A 78 11.16 3.23 14.89
C PRO A 78 10.78 4.71 14.76
N VAL A 79 11.74 5.53 14.39
CA VAL A 79 11.53 6.95 14.06
C VAL A 79 11.23 7.07 12.57
N GLU A 80 10.35 7.99 12.18
CA GLU A 80 9.85 8.10 10.81
C GLU A 80 10.92 8.18 9.73
N GLY A 81 12.09 8.73 10.03
CA GLY A 81 13.23 8.74 9.15
C GLY A 81 13.89 10.10 8.99
N TRP A 82 14.90 10.15 8.14
CA TRP A 82 15.63 11.35 7.78
C TRP A 82 14.97 12.06 6.61
N ASN A 83 15.00 13.39 6.64
CA ASN A 83 14.64 14.25 5.52
C ASN A 83 15.75 15.28 5.29
N GLN A 84 15.87 15.74 4.05
CA GLN A 84 16.79 16.80 3.71
C GLN A 84 16.09 17.86 2.86
N ASP A 85 16.32 19.12 3.16
CA ASP A 85 15.92 20.24 2.33
C ASP A 85 16.94 21.39 2.34
N SER A 86 16.78 22.34 1.42
CA SER A 86 17.74 23.42 1.23
C SER A 86 17.79 24.44 2.37
N GLU A 87 16.73 24.53 3.19
CA GLU A 87 16.66 25.51 4.30
C GLU A 87 17.17 24.91 5.61
N ARG A 88 16.82 23.64 5.87
CA ARG A 88 17.02 22.99 7.18
C ARG A 88 18.19 22.01 7.17
N GLY A 89 18.68 21.65 5.98
CA GLY A 89 19.66 20.58 5.82
C GLY A 89 19.06 19.22 6.15
N LEU A 90 19.90 18.30 6.63
CA LEU A 90 19.48 16.97 7.08
C LEU A 90 18.87 17.04 8.48
N TYR A 91 17.68 16.48 8.65
CA TYR A 91 16.98 16.43 9.94
C TYR A 91 16.17 15.16 10.12
N LEU A 92 16.06 14.72 11.37
CA LEU A 92 15.28 13.55 11.74
C LEU A 92 13.82 13.94 12.03
N ARG A 93 12.88 13.17 11.55
CA ARG A 93 11.44 13.36 11.80
C ARG A 93 11.07 12.67 13.11
N SER A 94 10.84 13.46 14.16
CA SER A 94 10.69 12.97 15.54
C SER A 94 9.28 12.47 15.86
N PHE A 95 8.77 11.53 15.07
CA PHE A 95 7.52 10.80 15.31
C PHE A 95 7.57 9.40 14.68
N THR A 96 6.57 8.60 14.96
CA THR A 96 6.35 7.27 14.37
C THR A 96 4.88 7.06 14.04
N GLN A 97 4.57 6.02 13.30
CA GLN A 97 3.22 5.58 12.98
C GLN A 97 3.05 4.08 13.31
N LEU A 98 1.79 3.66 13.51
CA LEU A 98 1.51 2.32 14.00
C LEU A 98 1.93 1.22 13.04
N THR A 99 1.73 1.42 11.72
CA THR A 99 2.19 0.49 10.69
C THR A 99 3.70 0.28 10.80
N ALA A 100 4.49 1.35 10.93
CA ALA A 100 5.95 1.25 11.11
C ALA A 100 6.34 0.52 12.40
N ILE A 101 5.64 0.77 13.52
CA ILE A 101 5.86 0.03 14.77
C ILE A 101 5.60 -1.47 14.54
N GLY A 102 4.51 -1.81 13.85
CA GLY A 102 4.17 -3.19 13.52
C GLY A 102 5.25 -3.88 12.71
N GLU A 103 5.68 -3.27 11.61
CA GLU A 103 6.74 -3.79 10.75
C GLU A 103 8.07 -3.94 11.50
N TRP A 104 8.39 -2.98 12.36
CA TRP A 104 9.59 -3.02 13.18
C TRP A 104 9.62 -4.21 14.15
N ILE A 105 8.56 -4.44 14.92
CA ILE A 105 8.48 -5.60 15.83
C ILE A 105 8.52 -6.91 15.06
N GLU A 106 7.97 -6.96 13.86
CA GLU A 106 8.02 -8.13 12.98
C GLU A 106 9.43 -8.42 12.47
N ILE A 107 10.18 -7.39 12.03
CA ILE A 107 11.59 -7.52 11.64
C ILE A 107 12.41 -8.03 12.81
N LEU A 108 12.27 -7.41 13.99
CA LEU A 108 12.99 -7.84 15.20
C LEU A 108 12.66 -9.29 15.57
N ALA A 109 11.40 -9.69 15.48
CA ALA A 109 10.98 -11.06 15.77
C ALA A 109 11.58 -12.06 14.76
N ASN A 110 11.63 -11.73 13.47
CA ASN A 110 12.26 -12.57 12.44
C ASN A 110 13.77 -12.71 12.66
N ILE A 111 14.47 -11.63 13.02
CA ILE A 111 15.91 -11.69 13.36
C ILE A 111 16.14 -12.55 14.61
N ALA A 112 15.38 -12.31 15.69
CA ALA A 112 15.48 -13.08 16.93
C ALA A 112 15.18 -14.58 16.70
N ALA A 113 14.19 -14.88 15.87
CA ALA A 113 13.82 -16.24 15.47
C ALA A 113 14.87 -16.94 14.60
N GLY A 114 15.78 -16.19 13.97
CA GLY A 114 16.79 -16.70 13.04
C GLY A 114 16.26 -16.90 11.62
N TYR A 115 15.16 -16.23 11.26
CA TYR A 115 14.62 -16.23 9.90
C TYR A 115 15.22 -15.14 9.02
N ALA A 116 15.87 -14.13 9.61
CA ALA A 116 16.61 -13.10 8.91
C ALA A 116 17.92 -12.83 9.66
N ASP A 117 19.04 -12.85 8.95
CA ASP A 117 20.32 -12.45 9.48
C ASP A 117 20.70 -11.05 8.99
N ASN A 118 21.46 -10.32 9.81
CA ASN A 118 21.98 -9.00 9.45
C ASN A 118 23.26 -8.71 10.27
N PRO A 119 24.16 -7.82 9.80
CA PRO A 119 25.43 -7.55 10.51
C PRO A 119 25.31 -6.46 11.57
N TYR A 120 24.14 -5.81 11.73
CA TYR A 120 24.01 -4.64 12.60
C TYR A 120 23.52 -4.97 13.99
N ILE A 121 22.65 -5.97 14.13
CA ILE A 121 22.11 -6.41 15.41
C ILE A 121 22.14 -7.94 15.52
N SER A 122 22.58 -8.44 16.67
CA SER A 122 22.54 -9.86 16.97
C SER A 122 21.11 -10.34 17.27
N ARG A 123 20.87 -11.66 17.26
CA ARG A 123 19.59 -12.25 17.67
C ARG A 123 19.22 -11.88 19.12
N GLU A 124 20.19 -11.86 20.02
CA GLU A 124 19.98 -11.44 21.41
C GLU A 124 19.60 -9.96 21.49
N GLU A 125 20.30 -9.11 20.76
CA GLU A 125 19.97 -7.68 20.71
C GLU A 125 18.58 -7.44 20.09
N ALA A 126 18.20 -8.16 19.02
CA ALA A 126 16.87 -8.08 18.44
C ALA A 126 15.79 -8.47 19.46
N LEU A 127 16.02 -9.53 20.25
CA LEU A 127 15.10 -9.95 21.31
C LEU A 127 14.96 -8.88 22.41
N ASN A 128 16.06 -8.24 22.79
CA ASN A 128 16.07 -7.15 23.79
C ASN A 128 15.33 -5.90 23.28
N ARG A 129 15.57 -5.48 22.04
CA ARG A 129 14.87 -4.36 21.40
C ARG A 129 13.38 -4.64 21.24
N LEU A 130 13.03 -5.86 20.84
CA LEU A 130 11.64 -6.31 20.75
C LEU A 130 10.96 -6.26 22.12
N SER A 131 11.65 -6.69 23.18
CA SER A 131 11.13 -6.64 24.55
C SER A 131 10.84 -5.20 25.00
N LEU A 132 11.72 -4.25 24.68
CA LEU A 132 11.48 -2.84 24.96
C LEU A 132 10.28 -2.31 24.19
N ALA A 133 10.21 -2.53 22.88
CA ALA A 133 9.12 -2.06 22.04
C ALA A 133 7.75 -2.62 22.47
N VAL A 134 7.68 -3.92 22.75
CA VAL A 134 6.44 -4.58 23.21
C VAL A 134 6.02 -4.11 24.60
N SER A 135 6.97 -3.91 25.51
CA SER A 135 6.67 -3.34 26.84
C SER A 135 6.11 -1.92 26.72
N THR A 136 6.65 -1.14 25.80
CA THR A 136 6.16 0.20 25.51
C THR A 136 4.75 0.16 24.90
N LEU A 137 4.48 -0.76 23.96
CA LEU A 137 3.14 -0.94 23.39
C LEU A 137 2.09 -1.22 24.46
N LEU A 138 2.40 -2.08 25.41
CA LEU A 138 1.48 -2.40 26.52
C LEU A 138 1.26 -1.20 27.45
N ALA A 139 2.27 -0.38 27.68
CA ALA A 139 2.15 0.84 28.48
C ALA A 139 1.30 1.89 27.73
N ASP A 140 1.61 2.15 26.45
CA ASP A 140 0.89 3.10 25.62
C ASP A 140 -0.58 2.71 25.44
N GLN A 141 -0.88 1.42 25.35
CA GLN A 141 -2.24 0.91 25.21
C GLN A 141 -3.14 1.25 26.41
N THR A 142 -2.54 1.55 27.55
CA THR A 142 -3.25 1.95 28.78
C THR A 142 -3.14 3.43 29.10
N ASP A 143 -2.35 4.18 28.34
CA ASP A 143 -2.19 5.63 28.50
C ASP A 143 -3.28 6.39 27.71
N PRO A 144 -4.23 7.07 28.39
CA PRO A 144 -5.29 7.82 27.72
C PRO A 144 -4.79 9.01 26.90
N ALA A 145 -3.53 9.42 27.05
CA ALA A 145 -2.93 10.46 26.25
C ALA A 145 -2.61 10.02 24.82
N VAL A 146 -2.47 8.71 24.58
CA VAL A 146 -2.09 8.14 23.28
C VAL A 146 -2.98 6.99 22.81
N SER A 147 -3.91 6.54 23.64
CA SER A 147 -4.79 5.40 23.33
C SER A 147 -6.23 5.61 23.80
N ALA A 148 -7.14 4.85 23.22
CA ALA A 148 -8.50 4.73 23.70
C ALA A 148 -9.05 3.34 23.38
N LYS A 149 -9.74 2.72 24.35
CA LYS A 149 -10.36 1.40 24.21
C LYS A 149 -9.38 0.32 23.70
N GLY A 150 -8.11 0.40 24.12
CA GLY A 150 -7.07 -0.54 23.70
C GLY A 150 -6.48 -0.32 22.31
N LEU A 151 -6.99 0.65 21.52
CA LEU A 151 -6.41 1.07 20.24
C LEU A 151 -5.53 2.31 20.44
N LEU A 152 -4.48 2.42 19.65
CA LEU A 152 -3.50 3.50 19.72
C LEU A 152 -3.82 4.63 18.72
N GLY A 153 -3.44 5.85 19.08
CA GLY A 153 -3.43 6.99 18.17
C GLY A 153 -2.49 6.74 16.98
N ASN A 154 -2.89 7.13 15.80
CA ASN A 154 -2.22 6.78 14.54
C ASN A 154 -0.76 7.22 14.47
N PHE A 155 -0.44 8.40 15.03
CA PHE A 155 0.91 8.93 15.07
C PHE A 155 1.33 9.23 16.51
N LEU A 156 2.56 8.86 16.85
CA LEU A 156 3.14 9.06 18.17
C LEU A 156 4.40 9.92 18.03
N GLY A 157 4.44 11.07 18.69
CA GLY A 157 5.58 11.98 18.69
C GLY A 157 6.63 11.58 19.71
N PHE A 158 7.88 11.95 19.47
CA PHE A 158 8.99 11.83 20.42
C PHE A 158 9.44 13.22 20.84
N GLY A 159 9.41 13.50 22.12
CA GLY A 159 9.80 14.78 22.66
C GLY A 159 10.19 14.71 24.13
N PRO A 160 10.57 15.86 24.75
CA PRO A 160 10.99 15.90 26.16
C PRO A 160 9.91 15.42 27.13
N ALA A 161 8.64 15.48 26.73
CA ALA A 161 7.49 15.01 27.52
C ALA A 161 7.14 13.52 27.26
N GLY A 162 7.98 12.78 26.52
CA GLY A 162 7.73 11.41 26.13
C GLY A 162 6.89 11.29 24.86
N ARG A 163 6.25 10.13 24.65
CA ARG A 163 5.37 9.88 23.52
C ARG A 163 4.10 10.68 23.66
N ILE A 164 3.99 11.65 22.80
CA ILE A 164 2.83 12.51 22.73
C ILE A 164 2.04 12.06 21.50
N GLY A 165 0.74 11.88 21.64
CA GLY A 165 -0.17 11.65 20.51
C GLY A 165 0.00 12.73 19.44
N PRO A 166 -0.59 12.57 18.28
CA PRO A 166 -0.42 13.50 17.19
C PRO A 166 -0.80 14.90 17.65
N LEU A 167 -0.12 15.89 17.09
CA LEU A 167 -0.56 17.27 17.18
C LEU A 167 -2.02 17.35 16.72
N SER A 168 -2.75 18.33 17.23
CA SER A 168 -4.13 18.56 16.83
C SER A 168 -4.26 18.53 15.31
N ASP A 169 -5.27 17.83 14.82
CA ASP A 169 -5.69 17.96 13.44
C ASP A 169 -6.26 19.35 13.12
N GLU A 170 -6.64 20.10 14.15
CA GLU A 170 -7.21 21.45 14.07
C GLU A 170 -6.72 22.33 15.21
N VAL A 171 -6.49 23.61 14.93
CA VAL A 171 -6.16 24.63 15.92
C VAL A 171 -7.09 25.84 15.79
N GLU A 172 -7.61 26.33 16.91
CA GLU A 172 -8.46 27.50 16.96
C GLU A 172 -7.61 28.79 16.94
N LYS A 173 -7.97 29.75 16.09
CA LYS A 173 -7.29 31.05 16.04
C LYS A 173 -7.36 31.78 17.38
N GLN A 174 -8.45 31.60 18.14
CA GLN A 174 -8.62 32.22 19.45
C GLN A 174 -7.53 31.79 20.44
N LYS A 175 -7.03 30.55 20.39
CA LYS A 175 -5.92 30.11 21.26
C LYS A 175 -4.65 30.93 21.06
N PHE A 176 -4.38 31.36 19.81
CA PHE A 176 -3.26 32.28 19.54
C PHE A 176 -3.52 33.67 20.11
N VAL A 177 -4.74 34.18 19.99
CA VAL A 177 -5.12 35.48 20.57
C VAL A 177 -4.98 35.43 22.09
N ASP A 178 -5.42 34.37 22.72
CA ASP A 178 -5.34 34.20 24.18
C ASP A 178 -3.90 34.08 24.66
N ALA A 179 -3.01 33.45 23.87
CA ALA A 179 -1.61 33.26 24.25
C ALA A 179 -0.71 34.48 23.95
N PHE A 180 -0.97 35.21 22.85
CA PHE A 180 -0.05 36.21 22.32
C PHE A 180 -0.66 37.63 22.20
N GLY A 181 -1.98 37.79 22.43
CA GLY A 181 -2.73 39.03 22.12
C GLY A 181 -3.00 39.16 20.61
N GLU A 182 -3.98 40.04 20.27
CA GLU A 182 -4.52 40.11 18.88
C GLU A 182 -3.45 40.37 17.82
N GLU A 183 -2.58 41.37 18.04
CA GLU A 183 -1.62 41.82 17.03
C GLU A 183 -0.57 40.73 16.72
N GLN A 184 0.04 40.16 17.74
CA GLN A 184 1.06 39.14 17.59
C GLN A 184 0.47 37.79 17.10
N ALA A 185 -0.75 37.47 17.55
CA ALA A 185 -1.47 36.27 17.09
C ALA A 185 -1.72 36.28 15.58
N VAL A 186 -2.11 37.44 15.02
CA VAL A 186 -2.31 37.59 13.58
C VAL A 186 -1.00 37.40 12.82
N GLN A 187 0.11 37.98 13.29
CA GLN A 187 1.41 37.84 12.66
C GLN A 187 1.89 36.38 12.66
N ILE A 188 1.76 35.69 13.79
CA ILE A 188 2.12 34.27 13.92
C ILE A 188 1.23 33.41 13.02
N TRP A 189 -0.10 33.65 13.04
CA TRP A 189 -1.04 32.90 12.22
C TRP A 189 -0.75 33.04 10.73
N ASP A 190 -0.53 34.24 10.25
CA ASP A 190 -0.22 34.50 8.85
C ASP A 190 1.12 33.89 8.42
N ALA A 191 2.13 33.89 9.28
CA ALA A 191 3.41 33.23 9.05
C ALA A 191 3.25 31.71 8.98
N LEU A 192 2.46 31.11 9.87
CA LEU A 192 2.14 29.67 9.84
C LEU A 192 1.38 29.27 8.56
N VAL A 193 0.45 30.11 8.10
CA VAL A 193 -0.28 29.91 6.83
C VAL A 193 0.67 30.02 5.64
N ALA A 194 1.51 31.05 5.60
CA ALA A 194 2.49 31.25 4.53
C ALA A 194 3.46 30.08 4.40
N ARG A 195 3.87 29.51 5.55
CA ARG A 195 4.73 28.30 5.62
C ARG A 195 3.96 27.00 5.42
N LYS A 196 2.64 27.04 5.19
CA LYS A 196 1.77 25.85 5.06
C LYS A 196 1.83 24.90 6.27
N TRP A 197 2.05 25.44 7.46
CA TRP A 197 1.99 24.67 8.70
C TRP A 197 0.56 24.50 9.18
N ILE A 198 -0.30 25.47 8.84
CA ILE A 198 -1.74 25.42 9.10
C ILE A 198 -2.50 25.82 7.84
N PHE A 199 -3.71 25.30 7.69
CA PHE A 199 -4.61 25.57 6.57
C PHE A 199 -5.95 26.09 7.11
N PRO A 200 -6.18 27.42 7.06
CA PRO A 200 -7.42 28.02 7.54
C PRO A 200 -8.65 27.44 6.86
N GLN A 201 -9.69 27.20 7.63
CA GLN A 201 -11.00 26.79 7.13
C GLN A 201 -11.82 28.02 6.71
N GLN A 202 -12.99 27.80 6.06
CA GLN A 202 -13.75 28.84 5.37
C GLN A 202 -14.12 30.06 6.24
N ASP A 203 -14.39 29.83 7.52
CA ASP A 203 -14.75 30.92 8.46
C ASP A 203 -13.54 31.62 9.11
N GLY A 204 -12.33 31.05 8.91
CA GLY A 204 -11.08 31.56 9.47
C GLY A 204 -10.96 31.44 11.00
N SER A 205 -11.91 30.81 11.68
CA SER A 205 -11.91 30.65 13.14
C SER A 205 -10.95 29.54 13.59
N PHE A 206 -10.70 28.56 12.72
CA PHE A 206 -9.76 27.47 12.96
C PHE A 206 -8.99 27.09 11.68
N ALA A 207 -7.93 26.34 11.86
CA ALA A 207 -7.11 25.82 10.77
C ALA A 207 -6.79 24.34 10.98
N LYS A 208 -6.64 23.58 9.89
CA LYS A 208 -6.07 22.23 9.94
C LYS A 208 -4.56 22.28 10.12
N VAL A 209 -4.04 21.34 10.90
CA VAL A 209 -2.60 21.17 11.17
C VAL A 209 -2.16 19.83 10.59
N PRO A 210 -1.67 19.78 9.34
CA PRO A 210 -1.34 18.52 8.66
C PRO A 210 -0.07 17.85 9.19
N ARG A 211 0.77 18.62 9.89
CA ARG A 211 2.07 18.15 10.37
C ARG A 211 1.98 17.59 11.79
N LYS A 212 2.66 16.48 12.03
CA LYS A 212 2.53 15.68 13.23
C LYS A 212 3.89 15.45 13.86
N GLY A 213 4.35 16.39 14.70
CA GLY A 213 5.61 16.27 15.42
C GLY A 213 6.87 16.74 14.69
N GLU A 214 6.72 17.31 13.49
CA GLU A 214 7.84 17.87 12.73
C GLU A 214 8.20 19.31 13.11
N TYR A 215 7.65 19.81 14.21
CA TYR A 215 7.87 21.16 14.66
C TYR A 215 8.96 21.22 15.72
N GLY A 216 9.90 22.07 15.53
CA GLY A 216 10.97 22.37 16.47
C GLY A 216 11.61 23.71 16.11
N ASP A 217 12.50 24.20 16.96
CA ASP A 217 13.19 25.48 16.77
C ASP A 217 13.84 25.62 15.40
N LYS A 218 14.45 24.55 14.86
CA LYS A 218 15.06 24.54 13.52
C LYS A 218 14.05 24.70 12.36
N PHE A 219 12.77 24.56 12.60
CA PHE A 219 11.73 24.76 11.58
C PHE A 219 11.23 26.20 11.52
N PHE A 220 11.63 27.06 12.46
CA PHE A 220 11.32 28.48 12.47
C PHE A 220 12.23 29.22 11.53
N THR A 221 12.00 29.07 10.22
CA THR A 221 12.73 29.69 9.12
C THR A 221 11.77 30.46 8.21
N GLY A 222 12.28 31.24 7.25
CA GLY A 222 11.46 32.03 6.36
C GLY A 222 10.56 33.01 7.11
N GLU A 223 9.25 32.97 6.85
CA GLU A 223 8.25 33.83 7.50
C GLU A 223 8.14 33.59 9.01
N LEU A 224 8.56 32.43 9.51
CA LEU A 224 8.61 32.10 10.92
C LEU A 224 9.91 32.51 11.62
N ALA A 225 10.94 32.92 10.88
CA ALA A 225 12.22 33.32 11.45
C ALA A 225 12.12 34.42 12.52
N PRO A 226 11.21 35.43 12.43
CA PRO A 226 11.01 36.43 13.50
C PRO A 226 10.57 35.83 14.84
N PHE A 227 10.03 34.62 14.84
CA PHE A 227 9.49 33.94 16.03
C PHE A 227 10.44 32.78 16.50
N ALA A 228 11.65 32.71 15.96
CA ALA A 228 12.61 31.63 16.27
C ALA A 228 13.26 31.79 17.66
N GLU A 229 12.99 32.89 18.39
CA GLU A 229 13.44 33.04 19.77
C GLU A 229 12.90 31.88 20.62
N SER A 230 13.78 31.18 21.32
CA SER A 230 13.53 29.90 21.99
C SER A 230 12.25 29.88 22.83
N ASN A 231 11.96 30.93 23.59
CA ASN A 231 10.76 31.00 24.43
C ASN A 231 9.48 31.16 23.60
N LEU A 232 9.50 32.01 22.57
CA LEU A 232 8.35 32.29 21.69
C LEU A 232 8.04 31.07 20.81
N CYS A 233 9.10 30.46 20.27
CA CYS A 233 9.00 29.21 19.54
C CYS A 233 8.29 28.13 20.39
N ALA A 234 8.73 27.93 21.63
CA ALA A 234 8.15 26.95 22.56
C ALA A 234 6.67 27.23 22.86
N GLN A 235 6.30 28.51 23.01
CA GLN A 235 4.90 28.90 23.23
C GLN A 235 4.03 28.66 22.00
N ILE A 236 4.51 28.98 20.79
CA ILE A 236 3.81 28.68 19.53
C ILE A 236 3.60 27.18 19.38
N MET A 237 4.62 26.39 19.66
CA MET A 237 4.53 24.92 19.62
C MET A 237 3.52 24.40 20.64
N ALA A 238 3.45 24.98 21.84
CA ALA A 238 2.47 24.58 22.85
C ALA A 238 1.02 24.89 22.44
N VAL A 239 0.79 25.97 21.69
CA VAL A 239 -0.53 26.28 21.14
C VAL A 239 -0.92 25.34 20.01
N LEU A 240 0.04 24.97 19.18
CA LEU A 240 -0.16 23.98 18.09
C LEU A 240 -0.33 22.56 18.63
N ASP A 241 0.27 22.25 19.77
CA ASP A 241 0.25 20.92 20.41
C ASP A 241 -1.07 20.72 21.20
N THR A 242 -2.19 20.77 20.51
CA THR A 242 -3.47 20.34 21.07
C THR A 242 -3.63 18.85 20.76
N ARG A 243 -3.13 18.02 21.64
CA ARG A 243 -3.05 16.56 21.48
C ARG A 243 -4.41 15.94 21.16
N VAL A 244 -4.45 15.15 20.12
CA VAL A 244 -5.64 14.45 19.69
C VAL A 244 -5.32 12.95 19.56
N VAL A 245 -6.08 12.12 20.26
CA VAL A 245 -6.04 10.67 20.06
C VAL A 245 -6.90 10.34 18.85
N GLN A 246 -6.25 10.28 17.68
CA GLN A 246 -6.88 9.93 16.41
C GLN A 246 -6.64 8.45 16.14
N ILE A 247 -7.65 7.63 16.39
CA ILE A 247 -7.64 6.20 16.08
C ILE A 247 -7.96 6.03 14.58
N ILE A 248 -7.13 5.32 13.85
CA ILE A 248 -7.39 4.88 12.48
C ILE A 248 -7.48 3.35 12.48
N PHE A 249 -8.54 2.81 11.88
CA PHE A 249 -8.77 1.36 11.83
C PHE A 249 -7.60 0.64 11.17
N GLY A 250 -7.20 1.08 9.97
CA GLY A 250 -6.21 0.40 9.14
C GLY A 250 -4.86 0.26 9.83
N ASP A 251 -4.31 1.35 10.35
CA ASP A 251 -2.99 1.33 11.00
C ASP A 251 -2.99 0.49 12.29
N ASN A 252 -4.09 0.51 13.06
CA ASN A 252 -4.25 -0.38 14.21
C ASN A 252 -4.34 -1.84 13.76
N ALA A 253 -5.06 -2.14 12.68
CA ALA A 253 -5.19 -3.49 12.15
C ALA A 253 -3.84 -4.03 11.63
N ASN A 254 -3.04 -3.19 10.95
CA ASN A 254 -1.69 -3.51 10.53
C ASN A 254 -0.81 -3.88 11.75
N LEU A 255 -0.79 -3.04 12.78
CA LEU A 255 -0.04 -3.29 14.01
C LEU A 255 -0.51 -4.59 14.70
N THR A 256 -1.82 -4.84 14.74
CA THR A 256 -2.39 -6.07 15.32
C THR A 256 -1.94 -7.31 14.57
N ALA A 257 -1.98 -7.26 13.24
CA ALA A 257 -1.53 -8.36 12.38
C ALA A 257 -0.01 -8.59 12.53
N SER A 258 0.79 -7.52 12.57
CA SER A 258 2.24 -7.62 12.80
C SER A 258 2.57 -8.19 14.17
N ALA A 259 1.82 -7.84 15.22
CA ALA A 259 1.98 -8.45 16.56
C ALA A 259 1.70 -9.96 16.53
N ALA A 260 0.69 -10.39 15.80
CA ALA A 260 0.37 -11.81 15.61
C ALA A 260 1.48 -12.55 14.85
N LYS A 261 2.04 -11.94 13.79
CA LYS A 261 3.15 -12.51 13.04
C LYS A 261 4.42 -12.59 13.88
N ALA A 262 4.74 -11.57 14.67
CA ALA A 262 5.86 -11.58 15.60
C ALA A 262 5.73 -12.73 16.62
N PHE A 263 4.52 -12.94 17.17
CA PHE A 263 4.22 -14.10 18.02
C PHE A 263 4.48 -15.41 17.28
N GLY A 264 3.98 -15.55 16.05
CA GLY A 264 4.15 -16.75 15.22
C GLY A 264 5.61 -17.07 14.96
N ALA A 265 6.42 -16.05 14.65
CA ALA A 265 7.86 -16.18 14.45
C ALA A 265 8.56 -16.71 15.70
N LEU A 266 8.35 -16.08 16.86
CA LEU A 266 9.02 -16.47 18.12
C LEU A 266 8.62 -17.88 18.54
N ARG A 267 7.33 -18.19 18.54
CA ARG A 267 6.80 -19.45 19.07
C ARG A 267 7.24 -20.67 18.26
N HIS A 268 7.53 -20.54 16.98
CA HIS A 268 7.92 -21.65 16.11
C HIS A 268 9.41 -21.71 15.80
N SER A 269 10.20 -20.83 16.40
CA SER A 269 11.64 -20.71 16.14
C SER A 269 12.50 -21.50 17.12
N SER A 270 13.82 -21.38 16.93
CA SER A 270 14.82 -21.93 17.84
C SER A 270 14.78 -21.29 19.24
N VAL A 271 14.26 -20.07 19.36
CA VAL A 271 14.15 -19.34 20.65
C VAL A 271 12.84 -19.61 21.40
N LYS A 272 11.97 -20.50 20.92
CA LYS A 272 10.67 -20.80 21.53
C LYS A 272 10.69 -21.24 23.00
N ALA A 273 11.84 -21.71 23.51
CA ALA A 273 12.04 -22.11 24.90
C ALA A 273 12.79 -21.04 25.71
N ASP A 274 13.21 -19.95 25.09
CA ASP A 274 13.84 -18.82 25.77
C ASP A 274 12.81 -18.13 26.66
N PRO A 275 13.10 -17.91 27.95
CA PRO A 275 12.14 -17.26 28.84
C PRO A 275 11.66 -15.87 28.38
N VAL A 276 12.55 -15.09 27.72
CA VAL A 276 12.21 -13.77 27.19
C VAL A 276 11.25 -13.93 25.99
N ALA A 277 11.51 -14.87 25.10
CA ALA A 277 10.63 -15.13 23.96
C ALA A 277 9.25 -15.65 24.40
N VAL A 278 9.20 -16.50 25.44
CA VAL A 278 7.93 -16.95 26.02
C VAL A 278 7.14 -15.78 26.60
N GLN A 279 7.80 -14.93 27.40
CA GLN A 279 7.16 -13.73 27.96
C GLN A 279 6.69 -12.78 26.86
N LEU A 280 7.46 -12.59 25.81
CA LEU A 280 7.07 -11.76 24.66
C LEU A 280 5.84 -12.31 23.95
N CYS A 281 5.73 -13.61 23.76
CA CYS A 281 4.52 -14.22 23.21
C CYS A 281 3.28 -13.92 24.08
N GLU A 282 3.40 -14.01 25.40
CA GLU A 282 2.33 -13.66 26.33
C GLU A 282 1.94 -12.17 26.25
N GLN A 283 2.94 -11.29 26.16
CA GLN A 283 2.73 -9.85 26.05
C GLN A 283 2.11 -9.43 24.71
N LEU A 284 2.54 -10.02 23.60
CA LEU A 284 1.97 -9.79 22.28
C LEU A 284 0.49 -10.24 22.23
N GLU A 285 0.18 -11.41 22.79
CA GLU A 285 -1.22 -11.87 22.88
C GLU A 285 -2.07 -10.97 23.79
N GLN A 286 -1.50 -10.52 24.91
CA GLN A 286 -2.16 -9.55 25.78
C GLN A 286 -2.45 -8.23 25.05
N PHE A 287 -1.50 -7.73 24.26
CA PHE A 287 -1.67 -6.54 23.45
C PHE A 287 -2.83 -6.71 22.45
N ILE A 288 -2.83 -7.83 21.71
CA ILE A 288 -3.89 -8.15 20.74
C ILE A 288 -5.26 -8.25 21.44
N ALA A 289 -5.34 -9.01 22.52
CA ALA A 289 -6.61 -9.24 23.22
C ALA A 289 -7.27 -7.93 23.73
N ARG A 290 -6.45 -6.98 24.21
CA ARG A 290 -6.98 -5.69 24.71
C ARG A 290 -7.56 -4.78 23.66
N GLN A 291 -7.34 -5.05 22.37
CA GLN A 291 -7.88 -4.24 21.27
C GLN A 291 -9.33 -4.54 20.94
N GLU A 292 -9.88 -5.64 21.45
CA GLU A 292 -11.25 -6.09 21.17
C GLU A 292 -12.29 -5.00 21.41
N GLU A 293 -12.22 -4.30 22.56
CA GLU A 293 -13.17 -3.22 22.90
C GLU A 293 -13.13 -2.10 21.84
N GLY A 294 -11.94 -1.72 21.38
CA GLY A 294 -11.80 -0.67 20.38
C GLY A 294 -12.34 -1.08 19.01
N TYR A 295 -12.08 -2.30 18.57
CA TYR A 295 -12.64 -2.80 17.32
C TYR A 295 -14.17 -2.95 17.42
N CYS A 296 -14.72 -3.41 18.55
CA CYS A 296 -16.18 -3.41 18.79
C CYS A 296 -16.76 -1.99 18.68
N TYR A 297 -16.05 -0.99 19.18
CA TYR A 297 -16.50 0.40 19.08
C TYR A 297 -16.47 0.94 17.65
N LEU A 298 -15.50 0.53 16.83
CA LEU A 298 -15.41 0.92 15.43
C LEU A 298 -16.37 0.17 14.50
N TYR A 299 -16.93 -0.96 14.93
CA TYR A 299 -17.86 -1.74 14.14
C TYR A 299 -19.26 -1.10 14.12
N ASP A 300 -19.73 -0.73 12.94
CA ASP A 300 -21.06 -0.15 12.73
C ASP A 300 -22.07 -1.26 12.42
N GLU A 301 -22.74 -1.81 13.44
CA GLU A 301 -23.71 -2.91 13.29
C GLU A 301 -24.78 -2.64 12.23
N PRO A 302 -25.38 -1.42 12.10
CA PRO A 302 -26.40 -1.18 11.08
C PRO A 302 -25.90 -1.33 9.64
N SER A 303 -24.65 -1.01 9.35
CA SER A 303 -24.05 -1.17 8.02
C SER A 303 -23.30 -2.50 7.88
N GLY A 304 -22.99 -3.18 8.98
CA GLY A 304 -22.21 -4.40 9.01
C GLY A 304 -20.74 -4.22 8.60
N ILE A 305 -20.18 -2.98 8.69
CA ILE A 305 -18.78 -2.69 8.35
C ILE A 305 -18.13 -1.80 9.41
N PHE A 306 -16.78 -1.73 9.39
CA PHE A 306 -16.05 -0.85 10.28
C PHE A 306 -16.09 0.60 9.82
N THR A 307 -16.07 1.54 10.76
CA THR A 307 -15.77 2.94 10.49
C THR A 307 -14.28 3.09 10.20
N PHE A 308 -13.92 4.09 9.39
CA PHE A 308 -12.53 4.36 9.02
C PHE A 308 -11.65 4.72 10.22
N GLY A 309 -12.23 5.40 11.21
CA GLY A 309 -11.52 5.78 12.43
C GLY A 309 -12.39 6.58 13.39
N TRP A 310 -11.76 6.99 14.49
CA TRP A 310 -12.40 7.70 15.58
C TRP A 310 -11.44 8.71 16.22
N ASN A 311 -11.86 9.96 16.31
CA ASN A 311 -11.21 10.95 17.14
C ASN A 311 -11.70 10.80 18.57
N ALA A 312 -10.94 10.13 19.42
CA ALA A 312 -11.35 9.84 20.79
C ALA A 312 -11.38 11.10 21.67
N THR A 313 -10.57 12.11 21.36
CA THR A 313 -10.56 13.39 22.10
C THR A 313 -11.84 14.20 21.86
N LYS A 314 -12.37 14.16 20.64
CA LYS A 314 -13.61 14.86 20.25
C LYS A 314 -14.84 13.96 20.29
N ASP A 315 -14.68 12.68 20.59
CA ASP A 315 -15.71 11.63 20.53
C ASP A 315 -16.50 11.65 19.21
N ARG A 316 -15.77 11.67 18.08
CA ARG A 316 -16.38 11.76 16.74
C ARG A 316 -15.69 10.79 15.78
N PHE A 317 -16.48 9.97 15.08
CA PHE A 317 -15.95 9.12 14.01
C PHE A 317 -15.32 9.95 12.89
N ALA A 318 -14.26 9.43 12.31
CA ALA A 318 -13.60 10.02 11.14
C ALA A 318 -14.57 10.10 9.94
N GLY A 319 -14.48 11.15 9.16
CA GLY A 319 -15.38 11.40 8.04
C GLY A 319 -15.15 12.76 7.41
N TRP A 320 -16.15 13.25 6.70
CA TRP A 320 -16.12 14.55 6.02
C TRP A 320 -17.49 15.22 6.05
N GLU A 321 -17.52 16.50 5.80
CA GLU A 321 -18.78 17.24 5.61
C GLU A 321 -19.22 17.14 4.15
N ASP A 322 -20.50 16.85 3.92
CA ASP A 322 -21.11 16.93 2.59
C ASP A 322 -21.34 18.41 2.16
N SER A 323 -21.81 18.60 0.93
CA SER A 323 -22.09 19.93 0.39
C SER A 323 -23.13 20.74 1.17
N ASN A 324 -23.86 20.13 2.10
CA ASN A 324 -24.87 20.76 2.96
C ASN A 324 -24.37 20.98 4.39
N GLY A 325 -23.09 20.71 4.67
CA GLY A 325 -22.49 20.80 5.99
C GLY A 325 -22.86 19.65 6.94
N LYS A 326 -23.45 18.57 6.42
CA LYS A 326 -23.74 17.37 7.21
C LYS A 326 -22.52 16.47 7.30
N TRP A 327 -22.15 16.06 8.52
CA TRP A 327 -21.09 15.09 8.75
C TRP A 327 -21.45 13.72 8.22
N ILE A 328 -20.59 13.17 7.37
CA ILE A 328 -20.69 11.82 6.85
C ILE A 328 -19.56 10.99 7.46
N THR A 329 -19.91 9.95 8.19
CA THR A 329 -18.94 9.01 8.76
C THR A 329 -18.29 8.18 7.66
N GLY A 330 -16.96 8.20 7.63
CA GLY A 330 -16.14 7.34 6.75
C GLY A 330 -16.26 5.87 7.17
N ARG A 331 -16.42 4.97 6.20
CA ARG A 331 -16.54 3.53 6.41
C ARG A 331 -15.58 2.76 5.51
N MET A 332 -15.16 1.59 5.98
CA MET A 332 -14.32 0.64 5.24
C MET A 332 -15.16 -0.14 4.22
N ASN A 333 -15.74 0.58 3.25
CA ASN A 333 -16.70 0.04 2.29
C ASN A 333 -16.08 -0.34 0.94
N TYR A 334 -14.75 -0.22 0.81
CA TYR A 334 -14.00 -0.66 -0.36
C TYR A 334 -12.91 -1.63 0.07
N PHE A 335 -12.94 -2.85 -0.48
CA PHE A 335 -12.11 -3.96 -0.01
C PHE A 335 -10.64 -3.84 -0.44
N VAL A 336 -10.39 -3.33 -1.66
CA VAL A 336 -9.05 -3.35 -2.25
C VAL A 336 -8.23 -2.16 -1.77
N ASN A 337 -7.64 -2.33 -0.63
CA ASN A 337 -6.73 -1.38 0.02
C ASN A 337 -5.63 -2.15 0.76
N GLU A 338 -4.69 -1.44 1.35
CA GLU A 338 -3.57 -1.98 2.12
C GLU A 338 -4.00 -2.70 3.41
N PHE A 339 -5.22 -2.47 3.85
CA PHE A 339 -5.74 -3.04 5.10
C PHE A 339 -6.55 -4.33 4.88
N ARG A 340 -6.73 -4.81 3.66
CA ARG A 340 -7.61 -5.97 3.38
C ARG A 340 -7.23 -7.23 4.14
N GLY A 341 -5.94 -7.56 4.20
CA GLY A 341 -5.44 -8.69 4.99
C GLY A 341 -5.66 -8.51 6.49
N PRO A 342 -5.18 -7.40 7.09
CA PRO A 342 -5.44 -7.06 8.48
C PRO A 342 -6.93 -6.98 8.83
N LEU A 343 -7.80 -6.47 7.95
CA LEU A 343 -9.24 -6.50 8.16
C LEU A 343 -9.76 -7.94 8.30
N CYS A 344 -9.36 -8.84 7.39
CA CYS A 344 -9.73 -10.25 7.49
C CYS A 344 -9.21 -10.88 8.79
N PHE A 345 -8.01 -10.54 9.22
CA PHE A 345 -7.43 -11.00 10.48
C PHE A 345 -8.25 -10.52 11.69
N VAL A 346 -8.58 -9.22 11.77
CA VAL A 346 -9.40 -8.64 12.84
C VAL A 346 -10.77 -9.34 12.93
N VAL A 347 -11.45 -9.52 11.79
CA VAL A 347 -12.75 -10.20 11.72
C VAL A 347 -12.65 -11.63 12.24
N GLN A 348 -11.59 -12.36 11.87
CA GLN A 348 -11.39 -13.74 12.32
C GLN A 348 -11.00 -13.80 13.79
N ARG A 349 -10.09 -12.94 14.24
CA ARG A 349 -9.49 -12.96 15.59
C ARG A 349 -10.51 -12.58 16.67
N PHE A 350 -11.36 -11.61 16.40
CA PHE A 350 -12.34 -11.08 17.37
C PHE A 350 -13.77 -11.55 17.09
N ASP A 351 -13.93 -12.55 16.25
CA ASP A 351 -15.22 -13.19 15.93
C ASP A 351 -16.32 -12.23 15.44
N PHE A 352 -15.92 -11.20 14.66
CA PHE A 352 -16.90 -10.34 14.01
C PHE A 352 -17.70 -11.08 12.93
N PRO A 353 -18.93 -10.63 12.61
CA PRO A 353 -19.67 -11.17 11.48
C PRO A 353 -18.86 -11.06 10.18
N ALA A 354 -18.93 -12.07 9.33
CA ALA A 354 -18.26 -12.04 8.02
C ALA A 354 -18.73 -10.87 7.14
N ASP A 355 -19.88 -10.31 7.42
CA ASP A 355 -20.44 -9.11 6.78
C ASP A 355 -19.50 -7.91 6.89
N ALA A 356 -18.68 -7.85 7.94
CA ALA A 356 -17.64 -6.82 8.10
C ALA A 356 -16.66 -6.75 6.91
N VAL A 357 -16.46 -7.88 6.22
CA VAL A 357 -15.70 -7.96 4.96
C VAL A 357 -16.64 -7.99 3.76
N LYS A 358 -17.72 -8.80 3.82
CA LYS A 358 -18.63 -9.06 2.69
C LYS A 358 -19.41 -7.83 2.22
N ASN A 359 -19.62 -6.85 3.08
CA ASN A 359 -20.28 -5.60 2.73
C ASN A 359 -19.33 -4.55 2.09
N SER A 360 -18.06 -4.87 1.94
CA SER A 360 -17.12 -4.08 1.15
C SER A 360 -17.22 -4.46 -0.33
N GLY A 361 -17.17 -3.48 -1.21
CA GLY A 361 -17.18 -3.70 -2.66
C GLY A 361 -15.77 -3.73 -3.26
N PHE A 362 -15.69 -4.18 -4.50
CA PHE A 362 -14.45 -4.14 -5.29
C PHE A 362 -14.75 -3.80 -6.76
N LYS A 363 -13.71 -3.40 -7.48
CA LYS A 363 -13.75 -3.22 -8.94
C LYS A 363 -12.58 -3.97 -9.57
N ILE A 364 -12.84 -4.65 -10.70
CA ILE A 364 -11.80 -5.21 -11.55
C ILE A 364 -11.74 -4.38 -12.82
N LYS A 365 -10.54 -3.93 -13.20
CA LYS A 365 -10.32 -3.11 -14.39
C LYS A 365 -9.31 -3.72 -15.34
N PRO A 366 -9.50 -3.54 -16.67
CA PRO A 366 -8.52 -3.92 -17.68
C PRO A 366 -7.41 -2.87 -17.79
N TYR A 367 -6.17 -3.35 -17.94
CA TYR A 367 -5.03 -2.54 -18.35
C TYR A 367 -4.50 -3.05 -19.68
N ARG A 368 -4.34 -2.14 -20.68
CA ARG A 368 -3.77 -2.49 -21.97
C ARG A 368 -2.25 -2.53 -21.90
N MET A 369 -1.70 -3.73 -21.95
CA MET A 369 -0.26 -3.98 -22.00
C MET A 369 0.36 -3.47 -23.30
N THR A 370 1.68 -3.25 -23.31
CA THR A 370 2.44 -2.83 -24.49
C THR A 370 2.33 -3.80 -25.66
N ASP A 371 2.17 -5.10 -25.39
CA ASP A 371 1.98 -6.15 -26.40
C ASP A 371 0.54 -6.22 -26.96
N GLY A 372 -0.36 -5.38 -26.49
CA GLY A 372 -1.74 -5.28 -26.93
C GLY A 372 -2.72 -6.20 -26.21
N ARG A 373 -2.29 -7.04 -25.28
CA ARG A 373 -3.17 -7.83 -24.41
C ARG A 373 -3.78 -6.94 -23.33
N ASP A 374 -4.98 -7.27 -22.88
CA ASP A 374 -5.53 -6.73 -21.64
C ASP A 374 -5.24 -7.68 -20.48
N LEU A 375 -4.67 -7.16 -19.40
CA LEU A 375 -4.62 -7.82 -18.11
C LEU A 375 -5.67 -7.22 -17.19
N TYR A 376 -6.34 -8.07 -16.43
CA TYR A 376 -7.38 -7.69 -15.49
C TYR A 376 -6.83 -7.79 -14.07
N THR A 377 -7.08 -6.77 -13.25
CA THR A 377 -6.67 -6.75 -11.84
C THR A 377 -7.72 -6.05 -10.98
N LEU A 378 -7.74 -6.38 -9.71
CA LEU A 378 -8.46 -5.60 -8.70
C LEU A 378 -7.95 -4.16 -8.73
N ALA A 379 -8.84 -3.22 -9.03
CA ALA A 379 -8.52 -1.79 -9.00
C ALA A 379 -8.37 -1.32 -7.56
N THR A 380 -7.36 -0.52 -7.29
CA THR A 380 -7.18 0.13 -6.00
C THR A 380 -7.80 1.52 -6.00
N TRP A 381 -7.97 2.13 -4.84
CA TRP A 381 -8.60 3.45 -4.75
C TRP A 381 -7.89 4.49 -5.61
N HIS A 382 -6.55 4.47 -5.60
CA HIS A 382 -5.72 5.43 -6.33
C HIS A 382 -4.90 4.82 -7.49
N GLY A 383 -4.96 3.52 -7.75
CA GLY A 383 -4.06 2.86 -8.71
C GLY A 383 -2.64 2.64 -8.13
N SER A 384 -2.49 2.72 -6.82
CA SER A 384 -1.23 2.60 -6.09
C SER A 384 -0.80 1.14 -5.95
N SER A 385 0.48 0.86 -6.16
CA SER A 385 1.03 -0.48 -5.95
C SER A 385 1.02 -0.90 -4.48
N PHE A 386 1.09 0.04 -3.53
CA PHE A 386 0.92 -0.25 -2.11
C PHE A 386 -0.45 -0.84 -1.81
N GLN A 387 -1.50 -0.24 -2.34
CA GLN A 387 -2.87 -0.74 -2.14
C GLN A 387 -3.13 -2.05 -2.86
N SER A 388 -2.52 -2.30 -4.02
CA SER A 388 -2.73 -3.54 -4.78
C SER A 388 -1.97 -4.73 -4.21
N LEU A 389 -0.69 -4.55 -3.92
CA LEU A 389 0.15 -5.59 -3.34
C LEU A 389 -0.14 -5.72 -1.84
N GLY A 390 -0.57 -4.61 -1.26
CA GLY A 390 -0.78 -4.47 0.16
C GLY A 390 0.53 -4.66 0.89
N LEU A 391 0.52 -4.59 2.13
CA LEU A 391 1.44 -5.34 2.94
C LEU A 391 0.88 -6.79 2.93
N SER A 392 0.70 -7.30 1.72
CA SER A 392 -0.01 -8.54 1.33
C SER A 392 0.54 -9.77 1.98
N LEU A 393 1.67 -9.60 2.55
CA LEU A 393 2.33 -10.48 3.46
C LEU A 393 1.49 -10.79 4.71
N PHE A 394 0.30 -10.23 4.83
CA PHE A 394 -0.53 -10.45 6.01
C PHE A 394 -1.39 -11.70 5.92
N MET A 395 -1.68 -12.19 4.71
CA MET A 395 -2.55 -13.34 4.50
C MET A 395 -1.99 -14.21 3.37
N GLN A 396 -2.32 -15.47 3.33
CA GLN A 396 -1.85 -16.44 2.33
C GLN A 396 -2.48 -16.20 0.94
N GLU A 397 -2.35 -14.99 0.42
CA GLU A 397 -2.95 -14.61 -0.86
C GLU A 397 -2.30 -15.37 -2.03
N LEU A 398 -1.00 -15.63 -1.98
CA LEU A 398 -0.27 -16.34 -3.01
C LEU A 398 -0.63 -17.84 -3.09
N ASP A 399 -1.19 -18.42 -2.04
CA ASP A 399 -1.61 -19.81 -2.03
C ASP A 399 -2.99 -20.03 -2.68
N ALA A 400 -3.78 -18.97 -2.84
CA ALA A 400 -5.10 -19.02 -3.45
C ALA A 400 -5.00 -18.67 -4.95
N PRO A 401 -5.47 -19.54 -5.89
CA PRO A 401 -5.27 -19.37 -7.33
C PRO A 401 -5.73 -18.02 -7.87
N GLY A 402 -6.90 -17.55 -7.51
CA GLY A 402 -7.41 -16.26 -7.96
C GLY A 402 -6.64 -15.06 -7.41
N TRP A 403 -6.11 -15.15 -6.18
CA TRP A 403 -5.23 -14.12 -5.61
C TRP A 403 -3.85 -14.14 -6.27
N ARG A 404 -3.25 -15.30 -6.47
CA ARG A 404 -1.98 -15.43 -7.16
C ARG A 404 -2.04 -14.76 -8.53
N GLU A 405 -3.02 -15.12 -9.36
CA GLU A 405 -3.18 -14.54 -10.70
C GLU A 405 -3.41 -13.02 -10.65
N ASN A 406 -4.20 -12.53 -9.68
CA ASN A 406 -4.43 -11.09 -9.50
C ASN A 406 -3.15 -10.34 -9.12
N LEU A 407 -2.34 -10.88 -8.22
CA LEU A 407 -1.07 -10.27 -7.81
C LEU A 407 -0.04 -10.31 -8.94
N GLU A 408 0.05 -11.42 -9.68
CA GLU A 408 0.89 -11.55 -10.88
C GLU A 408 0.50 -10.52 -11.94
N ASN A 409 -0.80 -10.35 -12.21
CA ASN A 409 -1.29 -9.33 -13.12
C ASN A 409 -0.98 -7.92 -12.63
N SER A 410 -1.16 -7.65 -11.34
CA SER A 410 -0.86 -6.34 -10.74
C SER A 410 0.63 -5.99 -10.88
N VAL A 411 1.52 -6.93 -10.59
CA VAL A 411 2.98 -6.74 -10.75
C VAL A 411 3.34 -6.55 -12.23
N ALA A 412 2.79 -7.38 -13.13
CA ALA A 412 3.03 -7.27 -14.57
C ALA A 412 2.58 -5.90 -15.13
N ILE A 413 1.43 -5.38 -14.67
CA ILE A 413 0.93 -4.05 -15.02
C ILE A 413 1.89 -2.96 -14.54
N ASN A 414 2.35 -3.02 -13.29
CA ASN A 414 3.31 -2.07 -12.75
C ASN A 414 4.64 -2.09 -13.52
N LEU A 415 5.14 -3.27 -13.87
CA LEU A 415 6.36 -3.46 -14.67
C LEU A 415 6.22 -2.88 -16.09
N ASP A 416 5.09 -3.16 -16.78
CA ASP A 416 4.82 -2.62 -18.12
C ASP A 416 4.69 -1.10 -18.08
N PHE A 417 3.95 -0.56 -17.11
CA PHE A 417 3.80 0.88 -16.94
C PHE A 417 5.14 1.55 -16.66
N SER A 418 5.93 1.00 -15.75
CA SER A 418 7.26 1.51 -15.41
C SER A 418 8.21 1.45 -16.60
N SER A 419 8.21 0.36 -17.36
CA SER A 419 9.03 0.21 -18.57
C SER A 419 8.64 1.23 -19.64
N ARG A 420 7.34 1.39 -19.91
CA ARG A 420 6.78 2.31 -20.91
C ARG A 420 7.14 3.78 -20.57
N ASN A 421 7.08 4.13 -19.31
CA ASN A 421 7.33 5.48 -18.81
C ASN A 421 8.77 5.69 -18.31
N LYS A 422 9.65 4.69 -18.42
CA LYS A 422 11.05 4.72 -17.97
C LYS A 422 11.19 5.05 -16.48
N LEU A 423 10.30 4.49 -15.66
CA LEU A 423 10.31 4.71 -14.21
C LEU A 423 11.25 3.72 -13.52
N PRO A 424 12.08 4.16 -12.57
CA PRO A 424 13.02 3.29 -11.85
C PRO A 424 12.37 2.52 -10.66
N GLY A 425 11.06 2.52 -10.55
CA GLY A 425 10.30 1.86 -9.51
C GLY A 425 8.82 1.86 -9.83
N PHE A 426 7.97 1.51 -8.85
CA PHE A 426 6.54 1.48 -9.01
C PHE A 426 5.88 2.78 -8.54
N LEU A 427 4.68 3.06 -9.06
CA LEU A 427 3.86 4.15 -8.57
C LEU A 427 3.10 3.72 -7.33
N SER A 428 3.34 4.42 -6.24
CA SER A 428 2.75 4.12 -4.95
C SER A 428 2.57 5.40 -4.16
N GLU A 429 1.61 5.42 -3.24
CA GLU A 429 1.44 6.57 -2.36
C GLU A 429 2.72 6.84 -1.57
N ALA A 430 3.16 8.09 -1.62
CA ALA A 430 4.45 8.52 -1.13
C ALA A 430 4.58 10.06 -1.18
N TYR A 431 5.77 10.57 -0.93
CA TYR A 431 6.12 11.96 -1.23
C TYR A 431 6.35 12.12 -2.75
N SER A 432 5.80 13.19 -3.34
CA SER A 432 5.89 13.42 -4.79
C SER A 432 7.02 14.36 -5.23
N GLY A 433 7.63 15.07 -4.28
CA GLY A 433 8.59 16.15 -4.58
C GLY A 433 7.96 17.46 -5.06
N ASN A 434 6.64 17.50 -5.30
CA ASN A 434 5.92 18.73 -5.67
C ASN A 434 5.52 19.60 -4.45
N GLY A 435 6.06 19.30 -3.32
CA GLY A 435 5.80 19.88 -2.02
C GLY A 435 6.30 18.93 -0.95
N VAL A 436 6.05 19.27 0.30
CA VAL A 436 6.51 18.48 1.45
C VAL A 436 5.43 17.51 1.92
N GLU A 437 4.43 17.23 1.08
CA GLU A 437 3.26 16.46 1.49
C GLU A 437 3.31 15.04 0.95
N TYR A 438 2.97 14.11 1.82
CA TYR A 438 2.62 12.75 1.46
C TYR A 438 1.28 12.75 0.73
N THR A 439 1.17 12.01 -0.37
CA THR A 439 -0.05 11.95 -1.16
C THR A 439 -0.40 10.54 -1.60
N GLY A 440 -1.68 10.20 -1.52
CA GLY A 440 -2.26 8.99 -2.13
C GLY A 440 -2.50 9.12 -3.64
N ASP A 441 -2.35 10.31 -4.24
CA ASP A 441 -2.66 10.53 -5.67
C ASP A 441 -1.62 9.96 -6.64
N ILE A 442 -0.61 9.24 -6.15
CA ILE A 442 0.40 8.56 -6.97
C ILE A 442 -0.10 7.17 -7.33
N GLY A 443 -0.25 6.90 -8.63
CA GLY A 443 -0.70 5.59 -9.09
C GLY A 443 -0.96 5.50 -10.59
N ILE A 444 -1.32 4.31 -11.06
CA ILE A 444 -1.65 4.03 -12.45
C ILE A 444 -3.13 4.35 -12.72
N PRO A 445 -3.45 5.33 -13.58
CA PRO A 445 -4.83 5.78 -13.79
C PRO A 445 -5.79 4.67 -14.23
N ASP A 446 -5.35 3.79 -15.13
CA ASP A 446 -6.19 2.73 -15.70
C ASP A 446 -6.75 1.75 -14.66
N VAL A 447 -6.03 1.55 -13.56
CA VAL A 447 -6.42 0.62 -12.48
C VAL A 447 -6.79 1.34 -11.18
N ALA A 448 -7.09 2.64 -11.25
CA ALA A 448 -7.62 3.43 -10.15
C ALA A 448 -9.16 3.42 -10.14
N VAL A 449 -9.77 3.39 -8.96
CA VAL A 449 -11.23 3.50 -8.80
C VAL A 449 -11.70 4.93 -8.98
N THR A 450 -10.96 5.89 -8.44
CA THR A 450 -11.31 7.32 -8.51
C THR A 450 -10.85 7.94 -9.83
N ASP A 451 -11.60 8.91 -10.32
CA ASP A 451 -11.32 9.63 -11.58
C ASP A 451 -10.41 10.86 -11.37
N HIS A 452 -9.80 11.02 -10.20
CA HIS A 452 -8.88 12.12 -9.93
C HIS A 452 -7.63 12.02 -10.81
N LEU A 453 -7.05 13.16 -11.14
CA LEU A 453 -5.77 13.21 -11.85
C LEU A 453 -4.69 12.54 -11.00
N ARG A 454 -3.97 11.58 -11.60
CA ARG A 454 -2.90 10.84 -10.91
C ARG A 454 -1.53 11.46 -11.16
N ILE A 455 -0.69 11.39 -10.12
CA ILE A 455 0.73 11.67 -10.24
C ILE A 455 1.40 10.41 -10.75
N THR A 456 1.99 10.49 -11.96
CA THR A 456 2.60 9.34 -12.65
C THR A 456 4.12 9.49 -12.84
N ASN A 457 4.72 10.47 -12.17
CA ASN A 457 6.14 10.80 -12.30
C ASN A 457 6.93 10.70 -10.99
N ALA A 458 6.32 10.11 -9.94
CA ALA A 458 6.94 9.94 -8.62
C ALA A 458 7.03 8.45 -8.23
N PRO A 459 7.85 7.63 -8.92
CA PRO A 459 8.06 6.23 -8.54
C PRO A 459 8.87 6.11 -7.26
N SER A 460 8.55 5.07 -6.48
CA SER A 460 9.25 4.68 -5.26
C SER A 460 9.72 3.21 -5.32
N LEU A 461 10.57 2.80 -4.37
CA LEU A 461 11.16 1.46 -4.37
C LEU A 461 10.51 0.50 -3.37
N TYR A 462 9.77 0.99 -2.40
CA TYR A 462 9.41 0.19 -1.23
C TYR A 462 8.51 -1.00 -1.54
N THR A 463 7.64 -0.91 -2.53
CA THR A 463 6.78 -2.02 -2.93
C THR A 463 7.50 -3.08 -3.77
N LEU A 464 8.76 -2.83 -4.20
CA LEU A 464 9.53 -3.82 -4.95
C LEU A 464 9.91 -5.03 -4.09
N GLY A 465 10.02 -4.89 -2.75
CA GLY A 465 10.21 -6.02 -1.85
C GLY A 465 9.09 -7.06 -1.99
N VAL A 466 7.85 -6.59 -1.91
CA VAL A 466 6.66 -7.45 -2.05
C VAL A 466 6.49 -7.94 -3.50
N ALA A 467 6.72 -7.06 -4.47
CA ALA A 467 6.65 -7.44 -5.90
C ALA A 467 7.68 -8.50 -6.27
N TYR A 468 8.83 -8.52 -5.61
CA TYR A 468 9.85 -9.53 -5.79
C TYR A 468 9.37 -10.94 -5.39
N GLU A 469 8.57 -11.05 -4.34
CA GLU A 469 7.97 -12.33 -3.93
C GLU A 469 7.07 -12.91 -5.03
N VAL A 470 6.38 -12.03 -5.78
CA VAL A 470 5.46 -12.42 -6.86
C VAL A 470 6.20 -12.69 -8.18
N ALA A 471 7.16 -11.83 -8.55
CA ALA A 471 7.82 -11.85 -9.86
C ALA A 471 9.33 -11.54 -9.75
N PRO A 472 10.13 -12.43 -9.13
CA PRO A 472 11.51 -12.15 -8.76
C PRO A 472 12.41 -11.77 -9.94
N ASP A 473 12.34 -12.50 -11.05
CA ASP A 473 13.23 -12.29 -12.20
C ASP A 473 12.93 -10.95 -12.90
N GLN A 474 11.65 -10.58 -12.99
CA GLN A 474 11.23 -9.33 -13.63
C GLN A 474 11.56 -8.10 -12.78
N VAL A 475 11.47 -8.22 -11.46
CA VAL A 475 11.87 -7.14 -10.53
C VAL A 475 13.39 -6.95 -10.59
N GLU A 476 14.17 -8.03 -10.61
CA GLU A 476 15.63 -7.95 -10.78
C GLU A 476 16.01 -7.29 -12.12
N GLU A 477 15.31 -7.61 -13.21
CA GLU A 477 15.49 -6.96 -14.50
C GLU A 477 15.20 -5.45 -14.45
N LEU A 478 14.11 -5.04 -13.80
CA LEU A 478 13.77 -3.62 -13.58
C LEU A 478 14.89 -2.91 -12.81
N LEU A 479 15.36 -3.50 -11.72
CA LEU A 479 16.44 -2.96 -10.90
C LEU A 479 17.73 -2.80 -11.72
N SER A 480 18.11 -3.85 -12.45
CA SER A 480 19.29 -3.84 -13.33
C SER A 480 19.22 -2.70 -14.35
N LYS A 481 18.10 -2.59 -15.05
CA LYS A 481 17.85 -1.58 -16.10
C LYS A 481 17.97 -0.14 -15.58
N HIS A 482 17.52 0.10 -14.36
CA HIS A 482 17.45 1.45 -13.75
C HIS A 482 18.49 1.66 -12.65
N TRP A 483 19.49 0.77 -12.52
CA TRP A 483 20.42 0.75 -11.40
C TRP A 483 21.15 2.08 -11.14
N LYS A 484 21.54 2.76 -12.21
CA LYS A 484 22.21 4.07 -12.11
C LYS A 484 21.35 5.12 -11.40
N SER A 485 20.04 5.11 -11.63
CA SER A 485 19.12 6.00 -10.94
C SER A 485 18.86 5.52 -9.51
N ILE A 486 18.60 4.23 -9.34
CA ILE A 486 18.29 3.62 -8.04
C ILE A 486 19.40 3.87 -7.02
N ARG A 487 20.67 3.74 -7.42
CA ARG A 487 21.81 4.02 -6.54
C ARG A 487 21.87 5.47 -6.02
N GLN A 488 21.23 6.43 -6.68
CA GLN A 488 21.15 7.80 -6.19
C GLN A 488 20.27 7.94 -4.95
N LEU A 489 19.39 6.96 -4.70
CA LEU A 489 18.56 6.92 -3.50
C LEU A 489 19.29 6.39 -2.27
N PHE A 490 20.44 5.75 -2.45
CA PHE A 490 21.12 5.06 -1.37
C PHE A 490 21.77 6.04 -0.39
N THR A 491 21.51 5.82 0.88
CA THR A 491 22.17 6.54 1.99
C THR A 491 22.73 5.56 3.00
N GLY A 492 23.46 6.04 4.02
CA GLY A 492 23.93 5.20 5.10
C GLY A 492 22.82 4.64 5.98
N HIS A 493 21.66 5.31 5.99
CA HIS A 493 20.50 5.01 6.86
C HIS A 493 19.32 4.34 6.12
N GLY A 494 19.53 3.83 4.91
CA GLY A 494 18.50 3.28 4.05
C GLY A 494 18.19 4.19 2.86
N PRO A 495 17.34 3.75 1.91
CA PRO A 495 17.07 4.52 0.71
C PRO A 495 16.17 5.74 1.00
N TRP A 496 16.35 6.78 0.22
CA TRP A 496 15.37 7.85 0.05
C TRP A 496 14.09 7.30 -0.60
N GLU A 497 13.01 8.05 -0.50
CA GLU A 497 11.65 7.68 -0.91
C GLU A 497 11.56 7.24 -2.38
N GLY A 498 12.08 8.07 -3.29
CA GLY A 498 11.98 7.82 -4.72
C GLY A 498 12.44 9.00 -5.57
N PHE A 499 11.83 9.16 -6.72
CA PHE A 499 12.18 10.17 -7.71
C PHE A 499 11.00 11.05 -8.10
N ASN A 500 11.28 12.31 -8.43
CA ASN A 500 10.47 13.08 -9.35
C ASN A 500 11.12 12.99 -10.76
N THR A 501 10.60 12.15 -11.62
CA THR A 501 11.21 11.88 -12.94
C THR A 501 11.08 13.04 -13.90
N THR A 502 10.09 13.93 -13.74
CA THR A 502 9.94 15.14 -14.54
C THR A 502 11.05 16.17 -14.22
N GLN A 503 11.40 16.29 -12.95
CA GLN A 503 12.46 17.19 -12.49
C GLN A 503 13.83 16.52 -12.51
N ASN A 504 13.89 15.21 -12.74
CA ASN A 504 15.07 14.37 -12.60
C ASN A 504 15.76 14.57 -11.24
N GLN A 505 14.98 14.52 -10.18
CA GLN A 505 15.39 14.83 -8.81
C GLN A 505 15.02 13.69 -7.84
N VAL A 506 15.95 13.40 -6.94
CA VAL A 506 15.70 12.52 -5.78
C VAL A 506 14.74 13.21 -4.83
N ILE A 507 13.80 12.46 -4.30
CA ILE A 507 12.90 12.89 -3.22
C ILE A 507 13.56 12.51 -1.91
N GLU A 508 14.27 13.48 -1.31
CA GLU A 508 15.10 13.28 -0.13
C GLU A 508 14.26 13.24 1.17
N PHE A 509 13.26 12.38 1.17
CA PHE A 509 12.46 12.00 2.30
C PHE A 509 12.66 10.51 2.60
N GLN A 510 12.52 10.12 3.84
CA GLN A 510 12.47 8.72 4.25
C GLN A 510 11.19 8.49 5.06
N THR A 511 10.50 7.40 4.77
CA THR A 511 9.31 6.95 5.49
C THR A 511 9.63 5.61 6.13
N ALA A 512 9.46 5.51 7.45
CA ALA A 512 9.79 4.31 8.20
C ALA A 512 9.05 3.08 7.66
N ALA A 513 7.71 3.16 7.57
CA ALA A 513 6.89 2.06 7.06
C ALA A 513 7.33 1.59 5.67
N HIS A 514 7.71 2.50 4.77
CA HIS A 514 8.16 2.13 3.43
C HIS A 514 9.51 1.39 3.45
N THR A 515 10.47 1.90 4.22
CA THR A 515 11.79 1.25 4.34
C THR A 515 11.65 -0.13 5.01
N LEU A 516 10.83 -0.23 6.05
CA LEU A 516 10.61 -1.48 6.78
C LEU A 516 9.81 -2.49 5.95
N ALA A 517 8.81 -2.06 5.19
CA ALA A 517 8.07 -2.92 4.24
C ALA A 517 8.99 -3.50 3.16
N LEU A 518 9.94 -2.69 2.64
CA LEU A 518 10.94 -3.18 1.68
C LEU A 518 11.78 -4.30 2.30
N ILE A 519 12.24 -4.14 3.54
CA ILE A 519 13.01 -5.16 4.28
C ILE A 519 12.17 -6.43 4.48
N LEU A 520 10.92 -6.29 4.93
CA LEU A 520 10.02 -7.44 5.16
C LEU A 520 9.75 -8.23 3.89
N GLY A 521 9.58 -7.56 2.75
CA GLY A 521 9.45 -8.22 1.45
C GLY A 521 10.67 -9.09 1.10
N GLY A 522 11.88 -8.69 1.51
CA GLY A 522 13.09 -9.49 1.35
C GLY A 522 13.20 -10.69 2.32
N ILE A 523 12.53 -10.61 3.47
CA ILE A 523 12.50 -11.71 4.45
C ILE A 523 11.50 -12.79 4.03
N GLY A 524 10.32 -12.42 3.54
CA GLY A 524 9.33 -13.32 2.95
C GLY A 524 8.65 -14.32 3.90
N SER A 525 8.80 -14.17 5.22
CA SER A 525 8.25 -15.13 6.20
C SER A 525 6.90 -14.72 6.82
N ALA A 526 6.31 -13.62 6.32
CA ALA A 526 5.16 -12.99 6.95
C ALA A 526 3.88 -13.86 6.88
N GLU A 527 3.60 -14.49 5.74
CA GLU A 527 2.45 -15.39 5.59
C GLU A 527 2.57 -16.61 6.50
N GLU A 528 3.75 -17.25 6.53
CA GLU A 528 3.99 -18.39 7.41
C GLU A 528 3.83 -18.03 8.89
N ASN A 529 4.34 -16.87 9.31
CA ASN A 529 4.23 -16.41 10.68
C ASN A 529 2.76 -16.15 11.09
N MET A 530 1.96 -15.59 10.19
CA MET A 530 0.52 -15.45 10.41
C MET A 530 -0.17 -16.82 10.54
N GLN A 531 0.15 -17.77 9.65
CA GLN A 531 -0.42 -19.12 9.72
C GLN A 531 -0.02 -19.83 11.02
N ARG A 532 1.20 -19.64 11.50
CA ARG A 532 1.67 -20.19 12.79
C ARG A 532 0.86 -19.63 13.97
N TYR A 533 0.56 -18.34 13.96
CA TYR A 533 -0.30 -17.71 14.97
C TYR A 533 -1.73 -18.27 14.90
N LEU A 534 -2.34 -18.29 13.72
CA LEU A 534 -3.70 -18.79 13.53
C LEU A 534 -3.83 -20.28 13.94
N THR A 535 -2.85 -21.10 13.59
CA THR A 535 -2.80 -22.50 14.01
C THR A 535 -2.75 -22.64 15.52
N TRP A 536 -1.98 -21.80 16.19
CA TRP A 536 -1.94 -21.75 17.66
C TRP A 536 -3.31 -21.38 18.26
N GLN A 537 -4.04 -20.49 17.61
CA GLN A 537 -5.43 -20.13 18.00
C GLN A 537 -6.46 -21.25 17.68
N GLY A 538 -6.04 -22.33 17.04
CA GLY A 538 -6.94 -23.40 16.60
C GLY A 538 -7.68 -23.09 15.29
N VAL A 539 -7.25 -22.07 14.56
CA VAL A 539 -7.81 -21.70 13.27
C VAL A 539 -6.99 -22.36 12.16
N THR A 540 -7.63 -23.27 11.41
CA THR A 540 -6.97 -24.03 10.34
C THR A 540 -7.14 -23.39 8.96
N SER A 541 -8.12 -22.49 8.82
CA SER A 541 -8.34 -21.77 7.56
C SER A 541 -9.05 -20.44 7.82
N LEU A 542 -8.90 -19.51 6.90
CA LEU A 542 -9.61 -18.22 6.87
C LEU A 542 -10.90 -18.30 6.04
N SER A 543 -11.47 -19.50 5.85
CA SER A 543 -12.67 -19.74 5.03
C SER A 543 -13.87 -18.87 5.43
N LYS A 544 -13.94 -18.41 6.68
CA LYS A 544 -14.97 -17.46 7.15
C LYS A 544 -14.95 -16.15 6.33
N VAL A 545 -13.78 -15.71 5.90
CA VAL A 545 -13.58 -14.42 5.24
C VAL A 545 -13.00 -14.52 3.81
N GLN A 546 -12.40 -15.65 3.45
CA GLN A 546 -11.80 -15.87 2.13
C GLN A 546 -12.66 -16.71 1.17
N GLY A 547 -13.88 -17.07 1.57
CA GLY A 547 -14.77 -17.91 0.77
C GLY A 547 -14.45 -19.40 0.87
N GLY A 548 -15.42 -20.23 0.51
CA GLY A 548 -15.32 -21.70 0.48
C GLY A 548 -14.75 -22.21 -0.86
N GLU A 549 -14.73 -23.54 -1.00
CA GLU A 549 -14.42 -24.21 -2.26
C GLU A 549 -15.41 -23.78 -3.35
N SER A 550 -14.88 -23.46 -4.53
CA SER A 550 -15.66 -23.12 -5.70
C SER A 550 -15.63 -24.26 -6.71
N VAL A 551 -16.68 -24.35 -7.51
CA VAL A 551 -16.85 -25.40 -8.52
C VAL A 551 -16.99 -24.73 -9.88
N ALA A 552 -16.44 -25.33 -10.91
CA ALA A 552 -16.60 -24.86 -12.29
C ALA A 552 -18.09 -24.73 -12.65
N VAL A 553 -18.48 -23.59 -13.20
CA VAL A 553 -19.86 -23.27 -13.54
C VAL A 553 -19.94 -22.59 -14.90
N ASP A 554 -20.73 -23.14 -15.81
CA ASP A 554 -21.19 -22.42 -17.00
C ASP A 554 -22.32 -21.48 -16.59
N LEU A 555 -22.05 -20.18 -16.62
CA LEU A 555 -22.97 -19.14 -16.17
C LEU A 555 -24.06 -18.84 -17.21
N LEU A 556 -23.97 -19.42 -18.40
CA LEU A 556 -24.96 -19.32 -19.47
C LEU A 556 -25.75 -20.62 -19.69
N ASP A 557 -25.49 -21.69 -18.92
CA ASP A 557 -26.23 -22.96 -19.05
C ASP A 557 -27.65 -22.82 -18.48
N GLY A 558 -28.62 -22.67 -19.36
CA GLY A 558 -30.04 -22.73 -19.04
C GLY A 558 -30.90 -21.60 -19.67
N PRO A 559 -32.20 -21.84 -19.92
CA PRO A 559 -33.10 -20.92 -20.63
C PRO A 559 -33.71 -19.81 -19.72
N GLN A 560 -33.28 -19.66 -18.47
CA GLN A 560 -34.05 -18.94 -17.45
C GLN A 560 -33.71 -17.46 -17.31
N TRP A 561 -32.92 -16.92 -18.19
CA TRP A 561 -32.24 -15.67 -17.95
C TRP A 561 -32.60 -14.68 -19.05
N ILE A 562 -32.86 -13.55 -18.76
CA ILE A 562 -32.84 -12.31 -19.50
C ILE A 562 -34.13 -11.58 -19.31
N SER A 563 -34.05 -10.60 -18.47
CA SER A 563 -34.86 -9.42 -18.62
C SER A 563 -33.99 -8.32 -19.22
N TRP A 564 -34.43 -7.80 -20.32
CA TRP A 564 -33.91 -6.59 -20.89
C TRP A 564 -34.57 -5.39 -20.20
N SER A 565 -33.78 -4.48 -19.68
CA SER A 565 -34.34 -3.27 -19.10
C SER A 565 -33.71 -2.03 -19.70
N SER A 566 -34.39 -1.43 -20.67
CA SER A 566 -34.23 0.01 -20.90
C SER A 566 -35.41 0.58 -21.70
N ALA A 567 -35.86 1.74 -21.30
CA ALA A 567 -36.76 2.55 -22.05
C ALA A 567 -35.96 3.25 -23.16
N GLY A 568 -36.12 2.81 -24.41
CA GLY A 568 -35.56 3.49 -25.58
C GLY A 568 -34.47 2.77 -26.37
N ASP A 569 -34.15 1.49 -26.06
CA ASP A 569 -33.17 0.70 -26.79
C ASP A 569 -33.74 0.07 -28.06
N SER A 570 -32.94 0.04 -29.13
CA SER A 570 -33.20 -0.70 -30.35
C SER A 570 -32.43 -2.01 -30.45
N LEU A 571 -32.05 -2.61 -29.32
CA LEU A 571 -31.25 -3.84 -29.29
C LEU A 571 -32.10 -5.07 -29.55
N GLU A 572 -31.68 -5.83 -30.55
CA GLU A 572 -32.19 -7.18 -30.83
C GLU A 572 -31.31 -8.18 -30.09
N SER A 573 -31.93 -9.13 -29.37
CA SER A 573 -31.27 -10.23 -28.73
C SER A 573 -31.64 -11.57 -29.33
N LEU A 574 -30.62 -12.38 -29.66
CA LEU A 574 -30.77 -13.75 -30.11
C LEU A 574 -30.10 -14.68 -29.11
N HIS A 575 -30.83 -15.67 -28.63
CA HIS A 575 -30.39 -16.60 -27.59
C HIS A 575 -30.28 -18.02 -28.11
N TRP A 576 -29.28 -18.75 -27.55
CA TRP A 576 -29.11 -20.19 -27.70
C TRP A 576 -28.59 -20.79 -26.36
N LYS A 577 -28.44 -22.11 -26.32
CA LYS A 577 -28.19 -22.83 -25.04
C LYS A 577 -27.10 -22.23 -24.14
N ASN A 578 -25.93 -21.86 -24.70
CA ASN A 578 -24.76 -21.40 -23.94
C ASN A 578 -24.28 -20.03 -24.41
N GLY A 579 -25.19 -19.19 -24.92
CA GLY A 579 -24.77 -17.89 -25.43
C GLY A 579 -25.90 -17.00 -25.90
N PHE A 580 -25.52 -15.78 -26.27
CA PHE A 580 -26.43 -14.82 -26.89
C PHE A 580 -25.71 -13.86 -27.83
N ARG A 581 -26.44 -13.25 -28.73
CA ARG A 581 -25.99 -12.11 -29.53
C ARG A 581 -26.88 -10.90 -29.29
N LEU A 582 -26.22 -9.76 -29.13
CA LEU A 582 -26.87 -8.46 -29.04
C LEU A 582 -26.49 -7.63 -30.26
N ARG A 583 -27.48 -7.00 -30.90
CA ARG A 583 -27.25 -6.14 -32.06
C ARG A 583 -28.18 -4.93 -32.03
N GLY A 584 -27.67 -3.75 -32.29
CA GLY A 584 -28.42 -2.50 -32.32
C GLY A 584 -27.71 -1.39 -31.57
N ASP A 585 -28.46 -0.42 -31.07
CA ASP A 585 -27.93 0.70 -30.31
C ASP A 585 -28.35 0.59 -28.84
N ALA A 586 -27.35 0.57 -27.92
CA ALA A 586 -27.56 0.63 -26.49
C ALA A 586 -27.54 2.08 -26.02
N VAL A 587 -28.57 2.49 -25.31
CA VAL A 587 -28.59 3.79 -24.60
C VAL A 587 -27.94 3.70 -23.23
N ARG A 588 -27.68 4.84 -22.63
CA ARG A 588 -27.13 4.92 -21.24
C ARG A 588 -27.97 4.06 -20.29
N ASN A 589 -27.26 3.20 -19.53
CA ASN A 589 -27.84 2.23 -18.61
C ASN A 589 -28.61 1.04 -19.25
N GLY A 590 -28.49 0.82 -20.54
CA GLY A 590 -28.95 -0.43 -21.15
C GLY A 590 -28.23 -1.63 -20.47
N ALA A 591 -29.00 -2.57 -19.94
CA ALA A 591 -28.44 -3.71 -19.22
C ALA A 591 -29.11 -5.03 -19.61
N VAL A 592 -28.29 -6.08 -19.71
CA VAL A 592 -28.75 -7.47 -19.77
C VAL A 592 -28.58 -8.07 -18.40
N THR A 593 -29.68 -8.60 -17.85
CA THR A 593 -29.65 -9.31 -16.59
C THR A 593 -29.72 -10.81 -16.82
N VAL A 594 -28.74 -11.53 -16.29
CA VAL A 594 -28.67 -12.99 -16.29
C VAL A 594 -28.98 -13.47 -14.88
N LYS A 595 -30.10 -14.14 -14.68
CA LYS A 595 -30.46 -14.77 -13.39
C LYS A 595 -29.96 -16.20 -13.39
N LEU A 596 -29.17 -16.55 -12.40
CA LEU A 596 -28.67 -17.91 -12.23
C LEU A 596 -29.78 -18.81 -11.64
N PRO A 597 -29.88 -20.10 -12.05
CA PRO A 597 -30.88 -21.04 -11.53
C PRO A 597 -30.79 -21.23 -10.01
N LYS A 598 -29.61 -21.12 -9.50
CA LYS A 598 -29.28 -21.11 -8.07
C LYS A 598 -28.06 -20.20 -7.83
N PRO A 599 -27.92 -19.60 -6.67
CA PRO A 599 -26.71 -18.87 -6.33
C PRO A 599 -25.46 -19.77 -6.43
N VAL A 600 -24.36 -19.20 -6.89
CA VAL A 600 -23.06 -19.87 -7.10
C VAL A 600 -21.96 -19.12 -6.41
N SER A 601 -20.90 -19.83 -6.01
CA SER A 601 -19.65 -19.21 -5.57
C SER A 601 -18.73 -19.01 -6.77
N LEU A 602 -18.27 -17.78 -6.94
CA LEU A 602 -17.31 -17.37 -7.97
C LEU A 602 -15.96 -16.95 -7.38
N SER A 603 -15.61 -17.51 -6.24
CA SER A 603 -14.44 -17.14 -5.44
C SER A 603 -13.24 -18.03 -5.77
N ASN A 604 -12.02 -17.49 -5.75
CA ASN A 604 -10.77 -18.24 -5.96
C ASN A 604 -10.66 -18.95 -7.31
N GLY A 605 -10.90 -18.24 -8.38
CA GLY A 605 -10.76 -18.78 -9.73
C GLY A 605 -10.68 -17.68 -10.77
N ALA A 606 -11.15 -17.95 -11.97
CA ALA A 606 -11.21 -17.00 -13.05
C ALA A 606 -12.53 -17.10 -13.81
N LEU A 607 -12.96 -15.95 -14.32
CA LEU A 607 -14.06 -15.84 -15.25
C LEU A 607 -13.51 -15.90 -16.68
N LEU A 608 -13.99 -16.86 -17.48
CA LEU A 608 -13.68 -16.99 -18.89
C LEU A 608 -14.86 -16.51 -19.71
N ILE A 609 -14.61 -15.55 -20.61
CA ILE A 609 -15.62 -14.96 -21.48
C ILE A 609 -15.21 -15.21 -22.92
N HIS A 610 -15.96 -16.07 -23.62
CA HIS A 610 -15.79 -16.32 -25.05
C HIS A 610 -16.68 -15.39 -25.86
N TYR A 611 -16.11 -14.64 -26.79
CA TYR A 611 -16.84 -13.61 -27.49
C TYR A 611 -16.43 -13.39 -28.95
N ARG A 612 -17.34 -12.77 -29.73
CA ARG A 612 -17.06 -12.09 -30.99
C ARG A 612 -17.69 -10.69 -30.93
N ALA A 613 -17.01 -9.70 -31.46
CA ALA A 613 -17.50 -8.34 -31.50
C ALA A 613 -17.14 -7.69 -32.80
N ALA A 614 -18.14 -7.13 -33.49
CA ALA A 614 -17.92 -6.42 -34.74
C ALA A 614 -17.23 -5.07 -34.55
N ARG A 615 -17.23 -4.55 -33.33
CA ARG A 615 -16.64 -3.27 -32.93
C ARG A 615 -16.08 -3.35 -31.49
N PRO A 616 -15.11 -2.49 -31.14
CA PRO A 616 -14.68 -2.39 -29.75
C PRO A 616 -15.83 -1.93 -28.85
N LEU A 617 -15.97 -2.53 -27.68
CA LEU A 617 -17.03 -2.25 -26.74
C LEU A 617 -16.53 -2.35 -25.32
N ASN A 618 -16.82 -1.32 -24.50
CA ASN A 618 -16.59 -1.36 -23.07
C ASN A 618 -17.90 -1.67 -22.34
N THR A 619 -17.85 -2.58 -21.41
CA THR A 619 -19.00 -2.99 -20.59
C THR A 619 -18.64 -3.03 -19.13
N VAL A 620 -19.64 -2.99 -18.26
CA VAL A 620 -19.49 -3.24 -16.84
C VAL A 620 -20.37 -4.42 -16.47
N ILE A 621 -19.76 -5.46 -15.93
CA ILE A 621 -20.46 -6.62 -15.37
C ILE A 621 -20.57 -6.43 -13.88
N THR A 622 -21.79 -6.37 -13.36
CA THR A 622 -22.05 -6.33 -11.91
C THR A 622 -22.44 -7.73 -11.46
N LEU A 623 -21.77 -8.20 -10.41
CA LEU A 623 -22.07 -9.46 -9.75
C LEU A 623 -22.95 -9.16 -8.52
N ALA A 624 -24.21 -9.58 -8.56
CA ALA A 624 -25.18 -9.29 -7.50
C ALA A 624 -25.50 -10.54 -6.66
N GLY A 625 -25.37 -10.42 -5.35
CA GLY A 625 -25.65 -11.54 -4.45
C GLY A 625 -26.00 -11.16 -3.00
N GLY A 626 -25.99 -9.89 -2.64
CA GLY A 626 -26.30 -9.45 -1.26
C GLY A 626 -26.45 -7.93 -1.12
N PRO A 627 -26.81 -7.45 0.07
CA PRO A 627 -26.89 -6.02 0.36
C PRO A 627 -25.48 -5.45 0.41
N MET A 628 -25.08 -4.67 -0.59
CA MET A 628 -23.74 -4.09 -0.66
C MET A 628 -23.79 -2.57 -0.73
N ALA A 629 -22.91 -1.92 0.04
CA ALA A 629 -22.71 -0.47 -0.02
C ALA A 629 -22.05 -0.04 -1.34
N PHE A 630 -21.20 -0.91 -1.91
CA PHE A 630 -20.64 -0.80 -3.26
C PHE A 630 -20.99 -2.06 -4.05
N GLN A 631 -21.20 -1.89 -5.35
CA GLN A 631 -21.41 -3.01 -6.26
C GLN A 631 -20.06 -3.61 -6.66
N ASN A 632 -20.00 -4.94 -6.74
CA ASN A 632 -18.88 -5.65 -7.32
C ASN A 632 -18.93 -5.49 -8.83
N GLU A 633 -18.03 -4.70 -9.40
CA GLU A 633 -18.03 -4.32 -10.80
C GLU A 633 -16.78 -4.83 -11.50
N ILE A 634 -16.98 -5.45 -12.66
CA ILE A 634 -15.92 -5.88 -13.57
C ILE A 634 -16.03 -5.07 -14.85
N PHE A 635 -15.04 -4.24 -15.12
CA PHE A 635 -14.95 -3.48 -16.35
C PHE A 635 -14.34 -4.36 -17.44
N VAL A 636 -15.08 -4.64 -18.50
CA VAL A 636 -14.64 -5.54 -19.57
C VAL A 636 -14.50 -4.77 -20.87
N ARG A 637 -13.36 -4.94 -21.54
CA ARG A 637 -13.08 -4.41 -22.86
C ARG A 637 -13.16 -5.52 -23.88
N PHE A 638 -14.10 -5.44 -24.80
CA PHE A 638 -14.20 -6.31 -25.97
C PHE A 638 -13.54 -5.61 -27.15
N ASP A 639 -12.46 -6.17 -27.69
CA ASP A 639 -11.86 -5.72 -28.93
C ASP A 639 -12.64 -6.24 -30.13
N THR A 640 -12.49 -5.62 -31.30
CA THR A 640 -13.02 -6.19 -32.56
C THR A 640 -12.48 -7.60 -32.75
N ALA A 641 -13.37 -8.54 -32.98
CA ALA A 641 -13.08 -9.96 -33.17
C ALA A 641 -14.00 -10.63 -34.17
N GLU A 642 -13.50 -10.93 -35.37
CA GLU A 642 -14.20 -11.73 -36.39
C GLU A 642 -14.33 -13.19 -35.99
N PHE A 643 -13.30 -13.71 -35.32
CA PHE A 643 -13.27 -15.05 -34.75
C PHE A 643 -13.48 -14.97 -33.24
N GLU A 644 -13.81 -16.12 -32.66
CA GLU A 644 -13.98 -16.22 -31.20
C GLU A 644 -12.67 -15.89 -30.47
N LYS A 645 -12.78 -15.00 -29.51
CA LYS A 645 -11.72 -14.63 -28.57
C LYS A 645 -12.14 -14.97 -27.16
N GLU A 646 -11.16 -15.14 -26.30
CA GLU A 646 -11.33 -15.35 -24.86
C GLU A 646 -10.78 -14.16 -24.07
N ILE A 647 -11.52 -13.80 -23.03
CA ILE A 647 -11.05 -12.91 -21.95
C ILE A 647 -11.00 -13.74 -20.67
N ARG A 648 -9.87 -13.69 -19.97
CA ARG A 648 -9.71 -14.30 -18.66
C ARG A 648 -9.58 -13.21 -17.60
N ILE A 649 -10.41 -13.30 -16.56
CA ILE A 649 -10.50 -12.32 -15.48
C ILE A 649 -10.32 -13.04 -14.16
N PRO A 650 -9.24 -12.84 -13.41
CA PRO A 650 -9.07 -13.44 -12.10
C PRO A 650 -10.13 -12.94 -11.13
N LEU A 651 -10.73 -13.86 -10.40
CA LEU A 651 -11.68 -13.60 -9.33
C LEU A 651 -11.09 -14.14 -8.02
N PRO A 652 -10.28 -13.36 -7.31
CA PRO A 652 -9.77 -13.77 -6.01
C PRO A 652 -10.91 -13.89 -4.99
N ALA A 653 -10.62 -14.47 -3.84
CA ALA A 653 -11.57 -14.54 -2.72
C ALA A 653 -11.87 -13.13 -2.20
N THR A 654 -12.79 -12.47 -2.86
CA THR A 654 -13.27 -11.14 -2.53
C THR A 654 -14.69 -11.20 -1.98
N PRO A 655 -15.08 -10.22 -1.18
CA PRO A 655 -16.41 -10.18 -0.57
C PRO A 655 -17.53 -10.26 -1.61
N GLY A 656 -18.59 -11.02 -1.28
CA GLY A 656 -19.82 -11.10 -2.08
C GLY A 656 -19.74 -12.03 -3.29
N LEU A 657 -18.63 -12.74 -3.52
CA LEU A 657 -18.53 -13.73 -4.59
C LEU A 657 -19.04 -15.14 -4.19
N GLU A 658 -19.34 -15.40 -2.92
CA GLU A 658 -19.74 -16.72 -2.43
C GLU A 658 -21.21 -17.08 -2.75
N ASN A 659 -22.01 -16.10 -3.14
CA ASN A 659 -23.45 -16.29 -3.32
C ASN A 659 -24.01 -15.43 -4.46
N VAL A 660 -23.39 -15.50 -5.64
CA VAL A 660 -23.82 -14.74 -6.81
C VAL A 660 -25.08 -15.37 -7.41
N ALA A 661 -26.16 -14.62 -7.43
CA ALA A 661 -27.47 -15.05 -7.96
C ALA A 661 -27.81 -14.39 -9.31
N GLU A 662 -27.14 -13.29 -9.62
CA GLU A 662 -27.47 -12.49 -10.80
C GLU A 662 -26.21 -11.81 -11.36
N LEU A 663 -26.16 -11.73 -12.69
CA LEU A 663 -25.13 -10.98 -13.44
C LEU A 663 -25.86 -9.87 -14.21
N VAL A 664 -25.40 -8.63 -14.07
CA VAL A 664 -25.93 -7.50 -14.80
C VAL A 664 -24.84 -6.95 -15.71
N ILE A 665 -25.01 -7.09 -17.03
CA ILE A 665 -24.08 -6.59 -18.04
C ILE A 665 -24.58 -5.25 -18.54
N ARG A 666 -23.89 -4.16 -18.23
CA ARG A 666 -24.20 -2.80 -18.63
C ARG A 666 -23.30 -2.34 -19.76
N PHE A 667 -23.87 -1.64 -20.73
CA PHE A 667 -23.17 -1.10 -21.88
C PHE A 667 -22.89 0.38 -21.68
N GLY A 668 -21.68 0.68 -21.22
CA GLY A 668 -21.13 2.02 -21.22
C GLY A 668 -21.80 3.03 -20.27
N ASP A 669 -21.00 3.99 -19.83
CA ASP A 669 -21.44 5.21 -19.14
C ASP A 669 -21.49 6.40 -20.11
N GLN A 670 -22.00 6.18 -21.35
CA GLN A 670 -21.91 7.17 -22.41
C GLN A 670 -23.20 8.01 -22.53
N LEU A 671 -23.02 9.27 -22.86
CA LEU A 671 -24.11 10.23 -23.05
C LEU A 671 -24.87 10.02 -24.39
N ALA A 672 -24.33 9.20 -25.29
CA ALA A 672 -24.88 8.90 -26.60
C ALA A 672 -25.12 7.39 -26.75
N PRO A 673 -26.06 6.96 -27.62
CA PRO A 673 -26.25 5.57 -27.97
C PRO A 673 -24.95 4.93 -28.48
N VAL A 674 -24.65 3.71 -27.99
CA VAL A 674 -23.48 2.94 -28.39
C VAL A 674 -23.94 1.81 -29.32
N PRO A 675 -23.42 1.71 -30.55
CA PRO A 675 -23.73 0.58 -31.41
C PRO A 675 -23.09 -0.68 -30.87
N VAL A 676 -23.92 -1.70 -30.65
CA VAL A 676 -23.55 -3.01 -30.12
C VAL A 676 -23.74 -4.05 -31.24
N ASP A 677 -22.74 -4.86 -31.47
CA ASP A 677 -22.82 -6.15 -32.17
C ASP A 677 -21.86 -7.09 -31.48
N LEU A 678 -22.33 -7.71 -30.39
CA LEU A 678 -21.60 -8.56 -29.49
C LEU A 678 -22.24 -9.94 -29.42
N THR A 679 -21.45 -10.97 -29.61
CA THR A 679 -21.81 -12.36 -29.39
C THR A 679 -21.02 -12.88 -28.21
N LEU A 680 -21.69 -13.38 -27.17
CA LEU A 680 -21.09 -14.16 -26.10
C LEU A 680 -21.42 -15.63 -26.37
N SER A 681 -20.40 -16.45 -26.58
CA SER A 681 -20.53 -17.87 -26.88
C SER A 681 -20.17 -18.78 -25.70
N GLY A 682 -19.61 -18.23 -24.65
CA GLY A 682 -19.33 -18.88 -23.38
C GLY A 682 -19.09 -17.86 -22.29
N PHE A 683 -19.52 -18.19 -21.08
CA PHE A 683 -19.32 -17.37 -19.90
C PHE A 683 -19.19 -18.31 -18.69
N GLU A 684 -17.98 -18.67 -18.37
CA GLU A 684 -17.66 -19.77 -17.46
C GLU A 684 -16.84 -19.28 -16.29
N PHE A 685 -17.09 -19.84 -15.11
CA PHE A 685 -16.18 -19.73 -13.98
C PHE A 685 -15.38 -21.03 -13.87
N VAL A 686 -14.07 -20.87 -13.76
CA VAL A 686 -13.11 -21.96 -13.52
C VAL A 686 -12.35 -21.71 -12.22
N PRO A 687 -12.38 -22.65 -11.27
CA PRO A 687 -11.68 -22.52 -9.98
C PRO A 687 -10.17 -22.48 -10.15
#